data_db2bf5a7fec39217b5d5fba2d09e8e7c
#
_entry.id   db2bf5a7fec39217b5d5fba2d09e8e7c
#
_cell.length_a   1.000
_cell.length_b   1.000
_cell.length_c   1.000
_cell.angle_alpha   90.00
_cell.angle_beta   90.00
_cell.angle_gamma   90.00
#
_symmetry.space_group_name_H-M   'P 1'
#
loop_
_entity.id
_entity.type
_entity.pdbx_description
1 polymer ?
#
loop_
_entity_poly.entity_id
_entity_poly.type
_entity_poly.pdbx_seq_one_letter_code
_entity_poly.pdbx_strand_id
1 'polypeptide(L)'
;PAFVATAFRSDGVVVTRRFAERHRLAPGASIVLDTPQGRARLAVTGIVEDEGPARVFGGNFMVMGLATAQRLFTQPGLVDQIDVAPPDGAGLEETRGRLEAALGPAYSVQPILRKSAVFEDALSRVRALVIVSVVALVVGLFIVYNSVSVSVVERLRDLAILRSVGALRRQVMRLVLVEWTVIGFLGSAAGLAAGYGLARLLVSLSARTANALTLSIDVRETILTLPTAIAAVLAGTAVSFLAALAPAREAMRVPPAGLLGEASRPGRDAPRYFRSFLAGMGLIGTGAALVLGFYLKLPPFGGMAATVLIFVGVALVLPQMTIWISHVARPALRRVFRIEGRLAADNVAKYPARTALTTIALGGALSMMVASQSFLTSLKASADAWMADAFPFDLSVNGTDLSTQLYSPARFPDSLAADVASVPGVHSLYTVALHHQPFRGQDVLIVAIDIEALFRMHVERGLPARLKKLEDPAHRARLVSGEEIVVSENFMNRHGAGPGTVLELNTAEGPRRFRVALAVEDYSWPAGTIVMDRSAYRRLWKDDLVVYIDVRVAPGTSVDDVRARLAERIKGTHTAFIYTPGEIRAIAQRTLEDAFRLADVQVVIAVLIGFLGILNTLLISVLRRTREIGLLRAVGATRRQIRRTVTVESLLMAAAAGAIGAAAGVAGAAFPLRLHTVQVTGYWIPLTIPWGWLAASLAGALVLGFVASLLPAGRAARLNILDAIAYE
;
A
#
# COMPACT_ATOMS: atom_id res chain seq x y z
N PRO A 1 -40.69 -6.34 -21.75
CA PRO A 1 -41.64 -7.40 -21.32
C PRO A 1 -41.14 -8.82 -21.61
N ALA A 2 -40.53 -9.10 -22.78
CA ALA A 2 -40.02 -10.42 -23.13
C ALA A 2 -38.86 -10.89 -22.23
N PHE A 3 -38.00 -9.98 -21.76
CA PHE A 3 -36.88 -10.24 -20.83
C PHE A 3 -37.40 -10.81 -19.49
N VAL A 4 -38.43 -10.21 -18.92
CA VAL A 4 -39.00 -10.64 -17.63
C VAL A 4 -39.59 -12.05 -17.75
N ALA A 5 -40.33 -12.35 -18.83
CA ALA A 5 -40.94 -13.66 -19.06
C ALA A 5 -39.90 -14.78 -19.27
N THR A 6 -38.76 -14.49 -19.91
CA THR A 6 -37.68 -15.46 -20.13
C THR A 6 -36.77 -15.66 -18.92
N ALA A 7 -36.60 -14.65 -18.07
CA ALA A 7 -35.82 -14.77 -16.82
C ALA A 7 -36.52 -15.63 -15.75
N PHE A 8 -37.86 -15.79 -15.84
CA PHE A 8 -38.66 -16.58 -14.88
C PHE A 8 -38.84 -18.05 -15.26
N ARG A 9 -38.22 -18.55 -16.34
CA ARG A 9 -38.22 -19.99 -16.60
C ARG A 9 -37.43 -20.74 -15.54
N SER A 10 -37.94 -21.86 -15.09
CA SER A 10 -37.32 -22.69 -14.04
C SER A 10 -35.95 -23.26 -14.40
N ASP A 11 -35.60 -23.27 -15.70
CA ASP A 11 -34.35 -23.76 -16.27
C ASP A 11 -33.56 -22.68 -17.04
N GLY A 12 -33.98 -21.41 -16.95
CA GLY A 12 -33.43 -20.29 -17.71
C GLY A 12 -32.48 -19.41 -16.94
N VAL A 13 -31.46 -18.94 -17.63
CA VAL A 13 -30.52 -17.94 -17.11
C VAL A 13 -30.27 -16.85 -18.16
N VAL A 14 -30.21 -15.60 -17.72
CA VAL A 14 -29.79 -14.45 -18.54
C VAL A 14 -28.36 -14.11 -18.17
N VAL A 15 -27.51 -13.92 -19.16
CA VAL A 15 -26.08 -13.59 -18.96
C VAL A 15 -25.74 -12.21 -19.55
N THR A 16 -24.69 -11.60 -19.10
CA THR A 16 -24.19 -10.36 -19.70
C THR A 16 -23.54 -10.62 -21.05
N ARG A 17 -23.48 -9.60 -21.92
CA ARG A 17 -22.83 -9.71 -23.25
C ARG A 17 -21.38 -10.15 -23.11
N ARG A 18 -20.63 -9.55 -22.20
CA ARG A 18 -19.21 -9.88 -21.96
C ARG A 18 -19.02 -11.33 -21.49
N PHE A 19 -19.87 -11.81 -20.61
CA PHE A 19 -19.83 -13.21 -20.18
C PHE A 19 -20.13 -14.16 -21.34
N ALA A 20 -21.14 -13.82 -22.15
CA ALA A 20 -21.52 -14.58 -23.34
C ALA A 20 -20.38 -14.65 -24.37
N GLU A 21 -19.72 -13.52 -24.66
CA GLU A 21 -18.59 -13.47 -25.59
C GLU A 21 -17.37 -14.27 -25.06
N ARG A 22 -17.04 -14.14 -23.79
CA ARG A 22 -15.92 -14.86 -23.15
C ARG A 22 -16.10 -16.37 -23.21
N HIS A 23 -17.31 -16.83 -22.98
CA HIS A 23 -17.65 -18.26 -22.95
C HIS A 23 -18.29 -18.78 -24.25
N ARG A 24 -18.36 -17.94 -25.30
CA ARG A 24 -18.94 -18.23 -26.61
C ARG A 24 -20.36 -18.76 -26.51
N LEU A 25 -21.19 -18.13 -25.68
CA LEU A 25 -22.58 -18.49 -25.45
C LEU A 25 -23.50 -17.66 -26.34
N ALA A 26 -24.53 -18.33 -26.87
CA ALA A 26 -25.64 -17.71 -27.60
C ALA A 26 -26.97 -18.02 -26.90
N PRO A 27 -28.02 -17.21 -27.13
CA PRO A 27 -29.37 -17.57 -26.66
C PRO A 27 -29.75 -18.98 -27.13
N GLY A 28 -30.24 -19.82 -26.21
CA GLY A 28 -30.50 -21.25 -26.44
C GLY A 28 -29.32 -22.16 -26.07
N ALA A 29 -28.11 -21.65 -25.87
CA ALA A 29 -26.98 -22.46 -25.42
C ALA A 29 -27.20 -23.01 -24.00
N SER A 30 -26.62 -24.17 -23.71
CA SER A 30 -26.65 -24.78 -22.37
C SER A 30 -25.41 -24.39 -21.59
N ILE A 31 -25.58 -23.91 -20.36
CA ILE A 31 -24.50 -23.67 -19.41
C ILE A 31 -24.64 -24.66 -18.24
N VAL A 32 -23.51 -25.16 -17.75
CA VAL A 32 -23.45 -25.98 -16.56
C VAL A 32 -22.92 -25.12 -15.42
N LEU A 33 -23.68 -24.95 -14.36
CA LEU A 33 -23.32 -24.25 -13.14
C LEU A 33 -22.99 -25.26 -12.04
N ASP A 34 -21.88 -25.03 -11.36
CA ASP A 34 -21.60 -25.73 -10.11
C ASP A 34 -22.33 -25.02 -8.98
N THR A 35 -23.20 -25.74 -8.28
CA THR A 35 -24.04 -25.23 -7.21
C THR A 35 -23.82 -26.03 -5.94
N PRO A 36 -24.20 -25.53 -4.75
CA PRO A 36 -24.14 -26.31 -3.52
C PRO A 36 -24.92 -27.65 -3.61
N GLN A 37 -25.90 -27.74 -4.49
CA GLN A 37 -26.70 -28.94 -4.69
C GLN A 37 -26.14 -29.87 -5.79
N GLY A 38 -24.94 -29.56 -6.33
CA GLY A 38 -24.31 -30.26 -7.43
C GLY A 38 -24.38 -29.50 -8.75
N ARG A 39 -24.12 -30.19 -9.86
CA ARG A 39 -24.11 -29.59 -11.20
C ARG A 39 -25.51 -29.41 -11.76
N ALA A 40 -25.87 -28.16 -12.05
CA ALA A 40 -27.12 -27.78 -12.66
C ALA A 40 -26.89 -27.33 -14.10
N ARG A 41 -27.73 -27.88 -15.04
CA ARG A 41 -27.72 -27.46 -16.44
C ARG A 41 -28.85 -26.45 -16.66
N LEU A 42 -28.49 -25.23 -17.13
CA LEU A 42 -29.44 -24.17 -17.43
C LEU A 42 -29.33 -23.74 -18.89
N ALA A 43 -30.44 -23.27 -19.47
CA ALA A 43 -30.45 -22.70 -20.81
C ALA A 43 -30.21 -21.17 -20.74
N VAL A 44 -29.36 -20.66 -21.60
CA VAL A 44 -29.18 -19.20 -21.76
C VAL A 44 -30.40 -18.65 -22.49
N THR A 45 -31.27 -17.95 -21.76
CA THR A 45 -32.54 -17.43 -22.31
C THR A 45 -32.43 -16.02 -22.87
N GLY A 46 -31.37 -15.30 -22.51
CA GLY A 46 -31.12 -13.93 -22.99
C GLY A 46 -29.71 -13.42 -22.69
N ILE A 47 -29.34 -12.40 -23.42
CA ILE A 47 -28.10 -11.67 -23.21
C ILE A 47 -28.44 -10.20 -22.91
N VAL A 48 -27.88 -9.65 -21.84
CA VAL A 48 -28.08 -8.27 -21.35
C VAL A 48 -26.82 -7.47 -21.62
N GLU A 49 -26.96 -6.20 -21.97
CA GLU A 49 -25.85 -5.28 -22.11
C GLU A 49 -25.17 -5.01 -20.76
N ASP A 50 -23.86 -4.76 -20.80
CA ASP A 50 -23.04 -4.48 -19.61
C ASP A 50 -23.27 -3.03 -19.13
N GLU A 51 -24.50 -2.67 -18.78
CA GLU A 51 -24.90 -1.35 -18.31
C GLU A 51 -25.46 -1.40 -16.88
N GLY A 52 -25.37 -0.27 -16.15
CA GLY A 52 -25.91 -0.17 -14.80
C GLY A 52 -25.33 -1.21 -13.83
N PRO A 53 -26.18 -1.97 -13.09
CA PRO A 53 -25.72 -2.96 -12.12
C PRO A 53 -24.88 -4.09 -12.71
N ALA A 54 -25.09 -4.43 -14.00
CA ALA A 54 -24.33 -5.48 -14.68
C ALA A 54 -22.83 -5.15 -14.85
N ARG A 55 -22.45 -3.86 -14.77
CA ARG A 55 -21.05 -3.41 -14.78
C ARG A 55 -20.29 -3.71 -13.48
N VAL A 56 -20.99 -3.80 -12.37
CA VAL A 56 -20.37 -3.86 -11.02
C VAL A 56 -19.49 -5.08 -10.83
N PHE A 57 -19.83 -6.21 -11.47
CA PHE A 57 -19.08 -7.46 -11.36
C PHE A 57 -18.16 -7.72 -12.58
N GLY A 58 -17.72 -6.66 -13.27
CA GLY A 58 -16.85 -6.79 -14.44
C GLY A 58 -17.48 -7.56 -15.60
N GLY A 59 -18.80 -7.59 -15.67
CA GLY A 59 -19.55 -8.36 -16.65
C GLY A 59 -19.66 -9.87 -16.36
N ASN A 60 -19.19 -10.36 -15.22
CA ASN A 60 -19.43 -11.72 -14.73
C ASN A 60 -20.70 -11.76 -13.89
N PHE A 61 -21.83 -11.60 -14.53
CA PHE A 61 -23.13 -11.47 -13.87
C PHE A 61 -24.16 -12.32 -14.59
N MET A 62 -24.97 -13.03 -13.80
CA MET A 62 -26.08 -13.86 -14.29
C MET A 62 -27.35 -13.49 -13.54
N VAL A 63 -28.47 -13.50 -14.24
CA VAL A 63 -29.79 -13.29 -13.66
C VAL A 63 -30.65 -14.54 -13.90
N MET A 64 -31.26 -15.02 -12.85
CA MET A 64 -32.23 -16.14 -12.93
C MET A 64 -33.40 -15.85 -11.99
N GLY A 65 -34.47 -16.62 -12.17
CA GLY A 65 -35.65 -16.52 -11.31
C GLY A 65 -35.32 -16.85 -9.85
N LEU A 66 -35.88 -16.10 -8.89
CA LEU A 66 -35.61 -16.27 -7.45
C LEU A 66 -35.84 -17.74 -6.99
N ALA A 67 -36.93 -18.35 -7.41
CA ALA A 67 -37.22 -19.75 -7.07
C ALA A 67 -36.17 -20.73 -7.60
N THR A 68 -35.60 -20.45 -8.78
CA THR A 68 -34.47 -21.22 -9.33
C THR A 68 -33.20 -21.02 -8.54
N ALA A 69 -32.87 -19.76 -8.20
CA ALA A 69 -31.71 -19.43 -7.37
C ALA A 69 -31.81 -20.07 -5.98
N GLN A 70 -32.98 -20.00 -5.33
CA GLN A 70 -33.22 -20.62 -4.03
C GLN A 70 -33.05 -22.13 -4.08
N ARG A 71 -33.56 -22.79 -5.12
CA ARG A 71 -33.41 -24.23 -5.28
C ARG A 71 -31.97 -24.67 -5.52
N LEU A 72 -31.16 -23.85 -6.22
CA LEU A 72 -29.82 -24.22 -6.63
C LEU A 72 -28.74 -23.78 -5.63
N PHE A 73 -28.92 -22.65 -4.98
CA PHE A 73 -27.87 -21.99 -4.17
C PHE A 73 -28.22 -21.83 -2.69
N THR A 74 -29.51 -21.73 -2.37
CA THR A 74 -29.98 -21.43 -1.02
C THR A 74 -31.08 -22.47 -0.63
N GLN A 75 -31.80 -22.19 0.42
CA GLN A 75 -33.01 -22.96 0.78
C GLN A 75 -34.27 -22.22 0.31
N PRO A 76 -35.32 -22.93 -0.08
CA PRO A 76 -36.59 -22.30 -0.40
C PRO A 76 -37.10 -21.38 0.71
N GLY A 77 -37.53 -20.16 0.36
CA GLY A 77 -38.03 -19.17 1.31
C GLY A 77 -36.96 -18.29 1.96
N LEU A 78 -35.67 -18.54 1.73
CA LEU A 78 -34.58 -17.70 2.22
C LEU A 78 -34.03 -16.81 1.10
N VAL A 79 -33.56 -15.63 1.49
CA VAL A 79 -32.87 -14.66 0.62
C VAL A 79 -31.68 -14.07 1.36
N ASP A 80 -30.60 -13.80 0.63
CA ASP A 80 -29.40 -13.18 1.20
C ASP A 80 -29.58 -11.68 1.39
N GLN A 81 -30.45 -11.05 0.57
CA GLN A 81 -30.63 -9.60 0.55
C GLN A 81 -31.99 -9.21 -0.01
N ILE A 82 -32.51 -8.12 0.54
CA ILE A 82 -33.72 -7.45 0.05
C ILE A 82 -33.34 -6.02 -0.32
N ASP A 83 -33.48 -5.66 -1.59
CA ASP A 83 -33.27 -4.30 -2.06
C ASP A 83 -34.60 -3.55 -2.04
N VAL A 84 -34.59 -2.39 -1.36
CA VAL A 84 -35.77 -1.53 -1.20
C VAL A 84 -35.54 -0.22 -1.96
N ALA A 85 -36.41 0.11 -2.90
CA ALA A 85 -36.45 1.41 -3.53
C ALA A 85 -37.34 2.36 -2.71
N PRO A 86 -36.83 3.49 -2.20
CA PRO A 86 -37.67 4.47 -1.54
C PRO A 86 -38.67 5.08 -2.52
N PRO A 87 -39.87 5.46 -2.06
CA PRO A 87 -40.82 6.20 -2.89
C PRO A 87 -40.22 7.52 -3.41
N ASP A 88 -40.72 7.99 -4.56
CA ASP A 88 -40.28 9.26 -5.13
C ASP A 88 -40.52 10.42 -4.11
N GLY A 89 -39.46 11.16 -3.80
CA GLY A 89 -39.45 12.26 -2.86
C GLY A 89 -39.25 11.91 -1.37
N ALA A 90 -39.13 10.63 -1.03
CA ALA A 90 -38.79 10.23 0.34
C ALA A 90 -37.28 10.34 0.58
N GLY A 91 -36.87 10.94 1.70
CA GLY A 91 -35.48 11.00 2.11
C GLY A 91 -34.90 9.61 2.39
N LEU A 92 -33.68 9.35 1.91
CA LEU A 92 -32.99 8.06 2.08
C LEU A 92 -32.81 7.71 3.57
N GLU A 93 -32.41 8.67 4.40
CA GLU A 93 -32.19 8.48 5.84
C GLU A 93 -33.52 8.30 6.60
N GLU A 94 -34.60 8.95 6.18
CA GLU A 94 -35.92 8.75 6.77
C GLU A 94 -36.44 7.34 6.48
N THR A 95 -36.32 6.88 5.20
CA THR A 95 -36.70 5.52 4.81
C THR A 95 -35.89 4.48 5.57
N ARG A 96 -34.60 4.73 5.73
CA ARG A 96 -33.70 3.87 6.51
C ARG A 96 -34.15 3.76 7.96
N GLY A 97 -34.40 4.90 8.65
CA GLY A 97 -34.84 4.89 10.04
C GLY A 97 -36.17 4.17 10.25
N ARG A 98 -37.10 4.31 9.31
CA ARG A 98 -38.36 3.57 9.32
C ARG A 98 -38.20 2.07 9.15
N LEU A 99 -37.30 1.63 8.24
CA LEU A 99 -36.97 0.23 8.04
C LEU A 99 -36.24 -0.37 9.24
N GLU A 100 -35.28 0.33 9.81
CA GLU A 100 -34.57 -0.09 11.03
C GLU A 100 -35.53 -0.27 12.22
N ALA A 101 -36.47 0.66 12.38
CA ALA A 101 -37.48 0.58 13.42
C ALA A 101 -38.47 -0.59 13.21
N ALA A 102 -38.81 -0.89 11.96
CA ALA A 102 -39.75 -1.96 11.64
C ALA A 102 -39.13 -3.36 11.69
N LEU A 103 -37.85 -3.50 11.26
CA LEU A 103 -37.16 -4.80 11.15
C LEU A 103 -36.46 -5.16 12.47
N GLY A 104 -36.17 -4.20 13.33
CA GLY A 104 -35.41 -4.41 14.56
C GLY A 104 -33.91 -4.70 14.33
N PRO A 105 -33.15 -4.99 15.40
CA PRO A 105 -31.70 -5.10 15.36
C PRO A 105 -31.18 -6.36 14.67
N ALA A 106 -32.04 -7.30 14.29
CA ALA A 106 -31.68 -8.53 13.60
C ALA A 106 -31.26 -8.30 12.14
N TYR A 107 -31.67 -7.16 11.56
CA TYR A 107 -31.40 -6.83 10.16
C TYR A 107 -30.56 -5.55 10.06
N SER A 108 -29.66 -5.54 9.08
CA SER A 108 -28.84 -4.38 8.76
C SER A 108 -29.42 -3.64 7.55
N VAL A 109 -29.86 -2.40 7.74
CA VAL A 109 -30.38 -1.54 6.66
C VAL A 109 -29.26 -0.58 6.24
N GLN A 110 -28.73 -0.75 5.03
CA GLN A 110 -27.62 0.05 4.53
C GLN A 110 -27.90 0.62 3.14
N PRO A 111 -27.47 1.86 2.84
CA PRO A 111 -27.49 2.38 1.49
C PRO A 111 -26.59 1.53 0.57
N ILE A 112 -27.00 1.36 -0.69
CA ILE A 112 -26.25 0.56 -1.68
C ILE A 112 -24.76 0.98 -1.78
N LEU A 113 -24.48 2.28 -1.67
CA LEU A 113 -23.13 2.84 -1.72
C LEU A 113 -22.28 2.57 -0.45
N ARG A 114 -22.89 2.18 0.67
CA ARG A 114 -22.16 1.84 1.91
C ARG A 114 -21.83 0.35 2.04
N LYS A 115 -22.22 -0.45 1.11
CA LYS A 115 -22.22 -1.92 1.18
C LYS A 115 -20.86 -2.61 1.19
N SER A 116 -19.75 -1.88 1.18
CA SER A 116 -18.48 -2.58 1.30
C SER A 116 -17.53 -1.85 2.25
N ALA A 117 -17.27 -2.48 3.39
CA ALA A 117 -16.04 -2.25 4.16
C ALA A 117 -14.81 -2.29 3.23
N VAL A 118 -14.87 -3.07 2.16
CA VAL A 118 -13.95 -3.14 1.04
C VAL A 118 -13.87 -1.81 0.27
N PHE A 119 -15.00 -1.11 0.07
CA PHE A 119 -15.00 0.20 -0.59
C PHE A 119 -14.44 1.31 0.33
N GLU A 120 -14.73 1.29 1.61
CA GLU A 120 -14.12 2.21 2.59
C GLU A 120 -12.63 1.96 2.75
N ASP A 121 -12.21 0.70 2.73
CA ASP A 121 -10.80 0.32 2.73
C ASP A 121 -10.10 0.73 1.42
N ALA A 122 -10.75 0.58 0.27
CA ALA A 122 -10.26 1.11 -1.01
C ALA A 122 -10.13 2.63 -0.99
N LEU A 123 -11.09 3.36 -0.42
CA LEU A 123 -11.01 4.81 -0.22
C LEU A 123 -9.88 5.22 0.73
N SER A 124 -9.62 4.44 1.77
CA SER A 124 -8.50 4.70 2.69
C SER A 124 -7.15 4.54 1.99
N ARG A 125 -7.03 3.57 1.10
CA ARG A 125 -5.84 3.37 0.24
C ARG A 125 -5.65 4.53 -0.75
N VAL A 126 -6.74 5.04 -1.33
CA VAL A 126 -6.70 6.24 -2.19
C VAL A 126 -6.20 7.46 -1.40
N ARG A 127 -6.61 7.63 -0.14
CA ARG A 127 -6.08 8.70 0.73
C ARG A 127 -4.58 8.57 0.98
N ALA A 128 -4.07 7.36 1.15
CA ALA A 128 -2.62 7.12 1.27
C ALA A 128 -1.86 7.53 -0.01
N LEU A 129 -2.42 7.27 -1.21
CA LEU A 129 -1.85 7.71 -2.48
C LEU A 129 -1.79 9.24 -2.61
N VAL A 130 -2.76 9.97 -2.05
CA VAL A 130 -2.74 11.44 -2.01
C VAL A 130 -1.55 11.95 -1.20
N ILE A 131 -1.24 11.33 -0.05
CA ILE A 131 -0.09 11.71 0.78
C ILE A 131 1.22 11.55 -0.01
N VAL A 132 1.39 10.42 -0.70
CA VAL A 132 2.56 10.17 -1.54
C VAL A 132 2.67 11.20 -2.68
N SER A 133 1.53 11.56 -3.29
CA SER A 133 1.48 12.58 -4.34
C SER A 133 1.91 13.96 -3.81
N VAL A 134 1.52 14.34 -2.60
CA VAL A 134 1.96 15.57 -1.94
C VAL A 134 3.47 15.56 -1.69
N VAL A 135 4.02 14.44 -1.22
CA VAL A 135 5.47 14.30 -1.02
C VAL A 135 6.23 14.45 -2.36
N ALA A 136 5.75 13.80 -3.42
CA ALA A 136 6.34 13.93 -4.75
C ALA A 136 6.28 15.40 -5.26
N LEU A 137 5.19 16.10 -4.99
CA LEU A 137 5.01 17.52 -5.34
C LEU A 137 6.03 18.41 -4.60
N VAL A 138 6.26 18.17 -3.32
CA VAL A 138 7.26 18.91 -2.50
C VAL A 138 8.67 18.66 -3.02
N VAL A 139 9.02 17.43 -3.41
CA VAL A 139 10.31 17.13 -4.02
C VAL A 139 10.44 17.79 -5.39
N GLY A 140 9.38 17.80 -6.20
CA GLY A 140 9.31 18.53 -7.46
C GLY A 140 9.54 20.04 -7.28
N LEU A 141 8.85 20.66 -6.32
CA LEU A 141 9.05 22.05 -5.93
C LEU A 141 10.53 22.35 -5.63
N PHE A 142 11.16 21.45 -4.92
CA PHE A 142 12.58 21.60 -4.55
C PHE A 142 13.51 21.51 -5.77
N ILE A 143 13.29 20.59 -6.71
CA ILE A 143 14.10 20.47 -7.94
C ILE A 143 13.95 21.73 -8.77
N VAL A 144 12.74 22.23 -8.93
CA VAL A 144 12.47 23.48 -9.66
C VAL A 144 13.14 24.68 -8.96
N TYR A 145 13.00 24.79 -7.64
CA TYR A 145 13.66 25.82 -6.84
C TYR A 145 15.18 25.84 -7.07
N ASN A 146 15.84 24.68 -7.04
CA ASN A 146 17.26 24.55 -7.30
C ASN A 146 17.62 24.99 -8.72
N SER A 147 16.86 24.54 -9.73
CA SER A 147 17.10 24.89 -11.13
C SER A 147 16.93 26.39 -11.38
N VAL A 148 15.91 27.01 -10.78
CA VAL A 148 15.69 28.46 -10.85
C VAL A 148 16.83 29.22 -10.17
N SER A 149 17.23 28.79 -8.95
CA SER A 149 18.31 29.44 -8.19
C SER A 149 19.61 29.45 -8.98
N VAL A 150 19.89 28.38 -9.73
CA VAL A 150 21.09 28.31 -10.59
C VAL A 150 20.97 29.24 -11.79
N SER A 151 19.87 29.15 -12.53
CA SER A 151 19.65 29.99 -13.70
C SER A 151 19.72 31.48 -13.34
N VAL A 152 19.15 31.85 -12.18
CA VAL A 152 19.23 33.23 -11.66
C VAL A 152 20.67 33.62 -11.36
N VAL A 153 21.45 32.75 -10.69
CA VAL A 153 22.85 33.04 -10.34
C VAL A 153 23.74 33.15 -11.60
N GLU A 154 23.54 32.28 -12.60
CA GLU A 154 24.26 32.34 -13.86
C GLU A 154 23.99 33.64 -14.64
N ARG A 155 22.78 34.17 -14.54
CA ARG A 155 22.35 35.38 -15.22
C ARG A 155 22.41 36.65 -14.35
N LEU A 156 23.00 36.60 -13.15
CA LEU A 156 23.05 37.75 -12.25
C LEU A 156 23.72 38.99 -12.90
N ARG A 157 24.76 38.77 -13.71
CA ARG A 157 25.45 39.86 -14.45
C ARG A 157 24.51 40.48 -15.48
N ASP A 158 23.80 39.68 -16.28
CA ASP A 158 22.86 40.17 -17.30
C ASP A 158 21.68 40.92 -16.65
N LEU A 159 21.17 40.37 -15.51
CA LEU A 159 20.10 41.04 -14.76
C LEU A 159 20.60 42.35 -14.08
N ALA A 160 21.87 42.43 -13.70
CA ALA A 160 22.46 43.65 -13.22
C ALA A 160 22.68 44.71 -14.30
N ILE A 161 23.10 44.28 -15.50
CA ILE A 161 23.23 45.19 -16.67
C ILE A 161 21.84 45.72 -17.04
N LEU A 162 20.80 44.90 -17.11
CA LEU A 162 19.44 45.37 -17.34
C LEU A 162 18.99 46.42 -16.32
N ARG A 163 19.35 46.25 -15.04
CA ARG A 163 19.06 47.22 -13.99
C ARG A 163 19.89 48.51 -14.09
N SER A 164 21.13 48.45 -14.53
CA SER A 164 21.98 49.62 -14.75
C SER A 164 21.49 50.49 -15.92
N VAL A 165 20.84 49.86 -16.91
CA VAL A 165 20.16 50.54 -18.06
C VAL A 165 18.77 51.06 -17.68
N GLY A 166 18.32 50.89 -16.42
CA GLY A 166 17.07 51.48 -15.91
C GLY A 166 15.89 50.51 -15.70
N ALA A 167 16.08 49.20 -15.84
CA ALA A 167 15.01 48.27 -15.59
C ALA A 167 14.62 48.27 -14.09
N LEU A 168 13.30 48.35 -13.83
CA LEU A 168 12.77 48.31 -12.47
C LEU A 168 12.88 46.92 -11.86
N ARG A 169 13.05 46.84 -10.54
CA ARG A 169 13.09 45.57 -9.79
C ARG A 169 11.89 44.68 -10.11
N ARG A 170 10.70 45.26 -10.23
CA ARG A 170 9.47 44.51 -10.55
C ARG A 170 9.49 43.92 -11.98
N GLN A 171 10.12 44.61 -12.95
CA GLN A 171 10.24 44.11 -14.31
C GLN A 171 11.17 42.90 -14.39
N VAL A 172 12.31 42.96 -13.72
CA VAL A 172 13.25 41.82 -13.61
C VAL A 172 12.60 40.63 -12.93
N MET A 173 11.87 40.86 -11.81
CA MET A 173 11.13 39.78 -11.13
C MET A 173 10.08 39.17 -12.05
N ARG A 174 9.29 40.00 -12.73
CA ARG A 174 8.25 39.51 -13.66
C ARG A 174 8.84 38.69 -14.79
N LEU A 175 9.99 39.07 -15.33
CA LEU A 175 10.71 38.34 -16.36
C LEU A 175 11.04 36.92 -15.89
N VAL A 176 11.69 36.79 -14.73
CA VAL A 176 12.05 35.48 -14.17
C VAL A 176 10.81 34.63 -13.84
N LEU A 177 9.78 35.23 -13.23
CA LEU A 177 8.56 34.51 -12.87
C LEU A 177 7.78 34.05 -14.09
N VAL A 178 7.66 34.85 -15.13
CA VAL A 178 6.97 34.47 -16.36
C VAL A 178 7.71 33.35 -17.08
N GLU A 179 9.04 33.44 -17.22
CA GLU A 179 9.88 32.39 -17.82
C GLU A 179 9.65 31.05 -17.14
N TRP A 180 9.75 31.00 -15.80
CA TRP A 180 9.61 29.76 -15.06
C TRP A 180 8.17 29.28 -14.92
N THR A 181 7.18 30.17 -15.02
CA THR A 181 5.77 29.78 -15.10
C THR A 181 5.46 29.09 -16.44
N VAL A 182 5.99 29.63 -17.55
CA VAL A 182 5.84 29.02 -18.87
C VAL A 182 6.51 27.65 -18.94
N ILE A 183 7.75 27.53 -18.41
CA ILE A 183 8.45 26.25 -18.32
C ILE A 183 7.66 25.28 -17.45
N GLY A 184 7.12 25.76 -16.32
CA GLY A 184 6.28 24.97 -15.42
C GLY A 184 4.99 24.48 -16.08
N PHE A 185 4.33 25.32 -16.87
CA PHE A 185 3.15 24.94 -17.63
C PHE A 185 3.46 23.86 -18.66
N LEU A 186 4.50 24.05 -19.49
CA LEU A 186 4.92 23.06 -20.49
C LEU A 186 5.35 21.74 -19.84
N GLY A 187 6.13 21.82 -18.75
CA GLY A 187 6.55 20.67 -17.98
C GLY A 187 5.37 19.91 -17.34
N SER A 188 4.38 20.64 -16.83
CA SER A 188 3.17 20.04 -16.25
C SER A 188 2.29 19.37 -17.30
N ALA A 189 2.17 19.95 -18.51
CA ALA A 189 1.46 19.33 -19.61
C ALA A 189 2.14 18.04 -20.10
N ALA A 190 3.46 18.07 -20.26
CA ALA A 190 4.25 16.87 -20.60
C ALA A 190 4.18 15.82 -19.47
N GLY A 191 4.24 16.26 -18.21
CA GLY A 191 4.10 15.41 -17.04
C GLY A 191 2.72 14.75 -16.95
N LEU A 192 1.65 15.45 -17.30
CA LEU A 192 0.30 14.88 -17.38
C LEU A 192 0.23 13.76 -18.42
N ALA A 193 0.80 13.95 -19.61
CA ALA A 193 0.83 12.93 -20.65
C ALA A 193 1.64 11.69 -20.22
N ALA A 194 2.83 11.89 -19.65
CA ALA A 194 3.65 10.81 -19.13
C ALA A 194 2.98 10.09 -17.95
N GLY A 195 2.37 10.85 -17.03
CA GLY A 195 1.64 10.31 -15.87
C GLY A 195 0.42 9.51 -16.29
N TYR A 196 -0.33 9.96 -17.29
CA TYR A 196 -1.46 9.20 -17.83
C TYR A 196 -1.00 7.89 -18.49
N GLY A 197 0.09 7.92 -19.27
CA GLY A 197 0.68 6.72 -19.86
C GLY A 197 1.13 5.71 -18.79
N LEU A 198 1.79 6.22 -17.74
CA LEU A 198 2.20 5.41 -16.59
C LEU A 198 0.99 4.83 -15.83
N ALA A 199 -0.06 5.63 -15.60
CA ALA A 199 -1.29 5.17 -14.96
C ALA A 199 -1.96 4.04 -15.75
N ARG A 200 -2.02 4.13 -17.09
CA ARG A 200 -2.52 3.04 -17.95
C ARG A 200 -1.70 1.75 -17.79
N LEU A 201 -0.38 1.88 -17.79
CA LEU A 201 0.52 0.74 -17.57
C LEU A 201 0.29 0.11 -16.20
N LEU A 202 0.20 0.93 -15.16
CA LEU A 202 -0.03 0.46 -13.79
C LEU A 202 -1.39 -0.21 -13.62
N VAL A 203 -2.45 0.37 -14.16
CA VAL A 203 -3.79 -0.22 -14.14
C VAL A 203 -3.78 -1.59 -14.83
N SER A 204 -3.13 -1.72 -15.98
CA SER A 204 -3.04 -3.00 -16.68
C SER A 204 -2.28 -4.08 -15.90
N LEU A 205 -1.25 -3.69 -15.15
CA LEU A 205 -0.48 -4.58 -14.28
C LEU A 205 -1.24 -4.95 -12.99
N SER A 206 -1.99 -3.99 -12.43
CA SER A 206 -2.70 -4.16 -11.14
C SER A 206 -4.10 -4.75 -11.30
N ALA A 207 -4.67 -4.77 -12.49
CA ALA A 207 -6.03 -5.27 -12.73
C ALA A 207 -6.20 -6.73 -12.30
N ARG A 208 -5.17 -7.56 -12.46
CA ARG A 208 -5.16 -8.96 -12.00
C ARG A 208 -5.24 -9.06 -10.48
N THR A 209 -4.52 -8.20 -9.78
CA THR A 209 -4.44 -8.17 -8.32
C THR A 209 -5.72 -7.62 -7.69
N ALA A 210 -6.28 -6.56 -8.26
CA ALA A 210 -7.55 -5.99 -7.80
C ALA A 210 -8.68 -7.02 -7.91
N ASN A 211 -8.70 -7.82 -8.97
CA ASN A 211 -9.68 -8.87 -9.17
C ASN A 211 -9.52 -10.05 -8.19
N ALA A 212 -8.33 -10.30 -7.70
CA ALA A 212 -8.07 -11.36 -6.72
C ALA A 212 -8.42 -10.96 -5.27
N LEU A 213 -8.25 -9.68 -4.92
CA LEU A 213 -8.44 -9.16 -3.56
C LEU A 213 -9.81 -8.53 -3.30
N THR A 214 -10.50 -8.08 -4.35
CA THR A 214 -11.78 -7.39 -4.24
C THR A 214 -12.72 -7.89 -5.31
N LEU A 215 -14.00 -7.60 -5.17
CA LEU A 215 -15.01 -7.77 -6.22
C LEU A 215 -14.41 -7.47 -7.60
N SER A 216 -14.68 -8.32 -8.58
CA SER A 216 -14.24 -8.19 -9.99
C SER A 216 -14.67 -6.85 -10.61
N ILE A 217 -13.98 -5.79 -10.18
CA ILE A 217 -14.13 -4.47 -10.80
C ILE A 217 -13.25 -4.48 -12.04
N ASP A 218 -13.85 -4.37 -13.20
CA ASP A 218 -13.10 -4.28 -14.46
C ASP A 218 -12.42 -2.90 -14.57
N VAL A 219 -11.28 -2.77 -13.93
CA VAL A 219 -10.45 -1.55 -13.93
C VAL A 219 -9.59 -1.53 -15.20
N ARG A 220 -10.20 -1.63 -16.39
CA ARG A 220 -9.45 -1.59 -17.66
C ARG A 220 -9.29 -0.20 -18.23
N GLU A 221 -10.10 0.75 -17.80
CA GLU A 221 -10.08 2.10 -18.35
C GLU A 221 -9.62 3.12 -17.31
N THR A 222 -8.51 3.76 -17.58
CA THR A 222 -8.11 4.99 -16.88
C THR A 222 -8.88 6.16 -17.48
N ILE A 223 -9.85 6.68 -16.75
CA ILE A 223 -10.63 7.85 -17.17
C ILE A 223 -9.90 9.10 -16.67
N LEU A 224 -9.32 9.86 -17.59
CA LEU A 224 -8.80 11.19 -17.31
C LEU A 224 -9.91 12.22 -17.57
N THR A 225 -10.51 12.73 -16.50
CA THR A 225 -11.52 13.79 -16.63
C THR A 225 -10.86 15.14 -16.90
N LEU A 226 -11.53 16.00 -17.67
CA LEU A 226 -11.02 17.35 -17.98
C LEU A 226 -10.74 18.18 -16.71
N PRO A 227 -11.59 18.17 -15.66
CA PRO A 227 -11.29 18.88 -14.41
C PRO A 227 -10.01 18.38 -13.72
N THR A 228 -9.77 17.05 -13.71
CA THR A 228 -8.57 16.47 -13.11
C THR A 228 -7.31 16.85 -13.90
N ALA A 229 -7.39 16.85 -15.23
CA ALA A 229 -6.30 17.27 -16.10
C ALA A 229 -5.94 18.75 -15.88
N ILE A 230 -6.93 19.62 -15.83
CA ILE A 230 -6.75 21.05 -15.55
C ILE A 230 -6.15 21.25 -14.16
N ALA A 231 -6.68 20.59 -13.13
CA ALA A 231 -6.19 20.68 -11.76
C ALA A 231 -4.71 20.24 -11.66
N ALA A 232 -4.32 19.16 -12.32
CA ALA A 232 -2.95 18.67 -12.33
C ALA A 232 -1.97 19.67 -12.99
N VAL A 233 -2.34 20.22 -14.16
CA VAL A 233 -1.52 21.23 -14.85
C VAL A 233 -1.42 22.52 -14.04
N LEU A 234 -2.51 22.98 -13.44
CA LEU A 234 -2.52 24.15 -12.58
C LEU A 234 -1.66 23.94 -11.32
N ALA A 235 -1.76 22.78 -10.67
CA ALA A 235 -0.95 22.45 -9.50
C ALA A 235 0.55 22.46 -9.83
N GLY A 236 0.98 21.80 -10.91
CA GLY A 236 2.38 21.79 -11.31
C GLY A 236 2.90 23.18 -11.72
N THR A 237 2.08 23.96 -12.42
CA THR A 237 2.40 25.35 -12.77
C THR A 237 2.53 26.24 -11.53
N ALA A 238 1.61 26.08 -10.56
CA ALA A 238 1.65 26.81 -9.28
C ALA A 238 2.90 26.46 -8.47
N VAL A 239 3.28 25.17 -8.42
CA VAL A 239 4.52 24.72 -7.78
C VAL A 239 5.74 25.35 -8.42
N SER A 240 5.80 25.42 -9.75
CA SER A 240 6.90 26.07 -10.49
C SER A 240 6.99 27.55 -10.20
N PHE A 241 5.85 28.25 -10.17
CA PHE A 241 5.74 29.65 -9.80
C PHE A 241 6.21 29.91 -8.37
N LEU A 242 5.74 29.11 -7.40
CA LEU A 242 6.12 29.22 -5.98
C LEU A 242 7.62 28.95 -5.77
N ALA A 243 8.16 27.95 -6.46
CA ALA A 243 9.58 27.64 -6.44
C ALA A 243 10.46 28.78 -6.95
N ALA A 244 9.99 29.52 -7.96
CA ALA A 244 10.71 30.64 -8.55
C ALA A 244 10.66 31.93 -7.70
N LEU A 245 9.71 32.08 -6.79
CA LEU A 245 9.51 33.32 -6.01
C LEU A 245 10.71 33.69 -5.14
N ALA A 246 11.29 32.74 -4.41
CA ALA A 246 12.40 33.03 -3.51
C ALA A 246 13.68 33.40 -4.27
N PRO A 247 14.15 32.64 -5.27
CA PRO A 247 15.31 33.02 -6.10
C PRO A 247 15.12 34.34 -6.83
N ALA A 248 13.92 34.57 -7.40
CA ALA A 248 13.61 35.83 -8.06
C ALA A 248 13.68 37.05 -7.12
N ARG A 249 13.22 36.92 -5.87
CA ARG A 249 13.35 37.95 -4.83
C ARG A 249 14.81 38.17 -4.42
N GLU A 250 15.60 37.12 -4.34
CA GLU A 250 17.01 37.20 -3.99
C GLU A 250 17.83 37.93 -5.07
N ALA A 251 17.57 37.62 -6.35
CA ALA A 251 18.15 38.30 -7.50
C ALA A 251 17.93 39.83 -7.47
N MET A 252 16.76 40.29 -7.01
CA MET A 252 16.45 41.71 -6.93
C MET A 252 17.11 42.44 -5.80
N ARG A 253 17.58 41.74 -4.75
CA ARG A 253 18.24 42.35 -3.57
C ARG A 253 19.70 42.68 -3.82
N VAL A 254 20.31 42.10 -4.84
CA VAL A 254 21.71 42.36 -5.19
C VAL A 254 21.85 43.75 -5.78
N PRO A 255 22.61 44.67 -5.14
CA PRO A 255 22.85 45.99 -5.68
C PRO A 255 23.78 45.92 -6.90
N PRO A 256 23.52 46.70 -7.99
CA PRO A 256 24.38 46.70 -9.18
C PRO A 256 25.84 46.99 -8.89
N ALA A 257 26.11 47.87 -7.93
CA ALA A 257 27.48 48.27 -7.49
C ALA A 257 28.20 47.16 -6.68
N GLY A 258 27.45 46.25 -6.07
CA GLY A 258 28.03 45.16 -5.26
C GLY A 258 28.59 43.98 -6.10
N LEU A 259 28.32 43.94 -7.39
CA LEU A 259 28.85 42.92 -8.32
C LEU A 259 30.24 43.30 -8.87
N LEU A 260 30.66 44.54 -8.66
CA LEU A 260 32.00 45.06 -9.01
C LEU A 260 33.00 44.96 -7.85
N GLY A 261 32.58 44.58 -6.66
CA GLY A 261 33.37 44.43 -5.45
C GLY A 261 33.25 43.06 -4.81
N GLU A 262 34.34 42.46 -4.45
CA GLU A 262 34.59 41.15 -3.87
C GLU A 262 33.46 40.45 -3.09
N ALA A 263 33.17 39.26 -3.57
CA ALA A 263 32.85 38.01 -2.85
C ALA A 263 32.08 38.11 -1.53
N SER A 264 30.83 37.68 -1.57
CA SER A 264 30.12 37.18 -0.38
C SER A 264 30.97 36.17 0.38
N ARG A 265 31.41 36.51 1.61
CA ARG A 265 32.17 35.62 2.50
C ARG A 265 31.31 34.42 2.89
N PRO A 266 31.66 33.17 2.50
CA PRO A 266 31.06 32.00 3.07
C PRO A 266 31.54 31.81 4.48
N GLY A 267 30.65 31.70 5.47
CA GLY A 267 31.08 31.33 6.82
C GLY A 267 30.25 31.84 8.01
N ARG A 268 29.20 32.65 7.77
CA ARG A 268 28.39 33.19 8.89
C ARG A 268 27.15 32.38 9.28
N ASP A 269 26.87 31.23 8.60
CA ASP A 269 25.62 30.49 8.75
C ASP A 269 25.69 29.32 9.74
N ALA A 270 26.83 28.98 10.31
CA ALA A 270 26.98 27.84 11.22
C ALA A 270 26.01 27.88 12.43
N PRO A 271 25.78 29.03 13.12
CA PRO A 271 24.81 29.07 14.21
C PRO A 271 23.35 28.86 13.74
N ARG A 272 23.06 29.16 12.48
CA ARG A 272 21.73 28.98 11.91
C ARG A 272 21.37 27.50 11.68
N TYR A 273 22.32 26.69 11.23
CA TYR A 273 22.10 25.24 11.04
C TYR A 273 21.94 24.49 12.35
N PHE A 274 22.66 24.91 13.41
CA PHE A 274 22.48 24.34 14.75
C PHE A 274 21.11 24.69 15.35
N ARG A 275 20.60 25.91 15.14
CA ARG A 275 19.22 26.27 15.53
C ARG A 275 18.18 25.47 14.77
N SER A 276 18.37 25.28 13.45
CA SER A 276 17.51 24.42 12.62
C SER A 276 17.51 22.98 13.13
N PHE A 277 18.67 22.45 13.52
CA PHE A 277 18.82 21.14 14.14
C PHE A 277 18.03 21.01 15.44
N LEU A 278 18.13 21.99 16.36
CA LEU A 278 17.38 21.99 17.61
C LEU A 278 15.86 22.06 17.36
N ALA A 279 15.41 22.90 16.42
CA ALA A 279 14.02 22.99 16.04
C ALA A 279 13.52 21.68 15.43
N GLY A 280 14.33 21.06 14.58
CA GLY A 280 14.02 19.75 13.98
C GLY A 280 13.94 18.64 15.03
N MET A 281 14.85 18.59 15.97
CA MET A 281 14.79 17.65 17.11
C MET A 281 13.55 17.87 17.98
N GLY A 282 13.15 19.13 18.20
CA GLY A 282 11.91 19.47 18.88
C GLY A 282 10.68 18.93 18.15
N LEU A 283 10.61 19.09 16.82
CA LEU A 283 9.52 18.56 16.02
C LEU A 283 9.48 17.02 16.02
N ILE A 284 10.65 16.36 15.92
CA ILE A 284 10.74 14.89 16.02
C ILE A 284 10.29 14.44 17.42
N GLY A 285 10.74 15.13 18.47
CA GLY A 285 10.33 14.85 19.85
C GLY A 285 8.83 15.03 20.06
N THR A 286 8.23 16.10 19.52
CA THR A 286 6.79 16.34 19.57
C THR A 286 6.02 15.26 18.79
N GLY A 287 6.49 14.91 17.59
CA GLY A 287 5.92 13.83 16.82
C GLY A 287 5.99 12.49 17.55
N ALA A 288 7.13 12.15 18.15
CA ALA A 288 7.31 10.96 18.97
C ALA A 288 6.41 10.97 20.22
N ALA A 289 6.26 12.13 20.88
CA ALA A 289 5.36 12.30 22.02
C ALA A 289 3.89 12.13 21.63
N LEU A 290 3.47 12.62 20.45
CA LEU A 290 2.12 12.37 19.92
C LEU A 290 1.90 10.88 19.64
N VAL A 291 2.92 10.18 19.13
CA VAL A 291 2.88 8.72 18.96
C VAL A 291 2.72 8.02 20.30
N LEU A 292 3.52 8.42 21.30
CA LEU A 292 3.44 7.86 22.65
C LEU A 292 2.11 8.18 23.33
N GLY A 293 1.59 9.40 23.17
CA GLY A 293 0.29 9.83 23.67
C GLY A 293 -0.87 9.02 23.10
N PHE A 294 -0.70 8.46 21.90
CA PHE A 294 -1.68 7.54 21.31
C PHE A 294 -1.77 6.22 22.11
N TYR A 295 -0.66 5.67 22.59
CA TYR A 295 -0.69 4.52 23.51
C TYR A 295 -1.48 4.85 24.80
N LEU A 296 -1.65 6.14 25.11
CA LEU A 296 -2.40 6.68 26.23
C LEU A 296 -3.85 7.10 25.87
N LYS A 297 -4.40 6.62 24.72
CA LYS A 297 -5.80 6.80 24.27
C LYS A 297 -6.19 8.20 23.77
N LEU A 298 -5.28 8.97 23.16
CA LEU A 298 -5.61 10.23 22.49
C LEU A 298 -6.25 10.02 21.10
N PRO A 299 -7.06 10.99 20.57
CA PRO A 299 -7.86 10.78 19.37
C PRO A 299 -7.05 10.52 18.09
N PRO A 300 -7.64 9.86 17.07
CA PRO A 300 -6.96 9.29 15.89
C PRO A 300 -6.26 10.29 14.95
N PHE A 301 -6.51 11.59 15.08
CA PHE A 301 -5.86 12.63 14.27
C PHE A 301 -4.36 12.84 14.58
N GLY A 302 -3.87 12.34 15.71
CA GLY A 302 -2.48 12.48 16.13
C GLY A 302 -1.46 11.76 15.22
N GLY A 303 -1.83 10.64 14.61
CA GLY A 303 -0.91 9.82 13.82
C GLY A 303 -0.42 10.50 12.53
N MET A 304 -1.32 11.15 11.79
CA MET A 304 -0.96 11.86 10.55
C MET A 304 -0.14 13.13 10.86
N ALA A 305 -0.55 13.88 11.87
CA ALA A 305 0.20 15.05 12.34
C ALA A 305 1.60 14.67 12.85
N ALA A 306 1.73 13.59 13.61
CA ALA A 306 3.00 13.07 14.08
C ALA A 306 3.94 12.71 12.91
N THR A 307 3.43 12.05 11.88
CA THR A 307 4.22 11.69 10.69
C THR A 307 4.75 12.94 9.98
N VAL A 308 3.91 13.96 9.78
CA VAL A 308 4.31 15.23 9.16
C VAL A 308 5.35 15.94 9.99
N LEU A 309 5.17 16.02 11.32
CA LEU A 309 6.12 16.66 12.24
C LEU A 309 7.49 15.96 12.23
N ILE A 310 7.51 14.63 12.26
CA ILE A 310 8.73 13.84 12.18
C ILE A 310 9.43 14.08 10.83
N PHE A 311 8.69 14.08 9.72
CA PHE A 311 9.25 14.28 8.39
C PHE A 311 9.86 15.67 8.22
N VAL A 312 9.16 16.72 8.64
CA VAL A 312 9.67 18.10 8.65
C VAL A 312 10.85 18.23 9.60
N GLY A 313 10.78 17.60 10.77
CA GLY A 313 11.86 17.59 11.74
C GLY A 313 13.14 16.96 11.19
N VAL A 314 13.04 15.81 10.52
CA VAL A 314 14.18 15.16 9.84
C VAL A 314 14.78 16.09 8.79
N ALA A 315 13.96 16.76 7.98
CA ALA A 315 14.44 17.70 6.97
C ALA A 315 15.23 18.86 7.58
N LEU A 316 14.83 19.38 8.74
CA LEU A 316 15.53 20.45 9.45
C LEU A 316 16.83 20.00 10.16
N VAL A 317 16.92 18.72 10.54
CA VAL A 317 18.09 18.11 11.18
C VAL A 317 19.22 17.84 10.17
N LEU A 318 18.88 17.51 8.94
CA LEU A 318 19.82 17.02 7.92
C LEU A 318 20.97 17.96 7.56
N PRO A 319 20.82 19.31 7.47
CA PRO A 319 21.96 20.20 7.18
C PRO A 319 23.08 20.07 8.20
N GLN A 320 22.75 20.00 9.49
CA GLN A 320 23.73 19.83 10.55
C GLN A 320 24.32 18.41 10.56
N MET A 321 23.49 17.39 10.33
CA MET A 321 23.93 16.00 10.19
C MET A 321 24.94 15.85 9.04
N THR A 322 24.71 16.51 7.93
CA THR A 322 25.62 16.49 6.77
C THR A 322 27.01 17.03 7.12
N ILE A 323 27.09 18.11 7.94
CA ILE A 323 28.35 18.63 8.44
C ILE A 323 29.06 17.58 9.31
N TRP A 324 28.35 16.96 10.25
CA TRP A 324 28.92 15.95 11.15
C TRP A 324 29.40 14.71 10.40
N ILE A 325 28.58 14.19 9.47
CA ILE A 325 28.94 13.04 8.62
C ILE A 325 30.22 13.35 7.83
N SER A 326 30.32 14.55 7.27
CA SER A 326 31.50 14.98 6.52
C SER A 326 32.73 15.00 7.41
N HIS A 327 32.65 15.55 8.65
CA HIS A 327 33.74 15.54 9.58
C HIS A 327 34.19 14.15 10.02
N VAL A 328 33.21 13.26 10.32
CA VAL A 328 33.48 11.87 10.70
C VAL A 328 34.08 11.07 9.54
N ALA A 329 33.58 11.27 8.31
CA ALA A 329 34.07 10.58 7.13
C ALA A 329 35.47 11.07 6.67
N ARG A 330 35.85 12.31 7.00
CA ARG A 330 37.09 12.95 6.56
C ARG A 330 38.36 12.12 6.82
N PRO A 331 38.64 11.55 8.03
CA PRO A 331 39.84 10.76 8.27
C PRO A 331 39.86 9.45 7.45
N ALA A 332 38.75 8.79 7.29
CA ALA A 332 38.61 7.59 6.48
C ALA A 332 38.86 7.89 4.99
N LEU A 333 38.19 8.92 4.47
CA LEU A 333 38.35 9.37 3.09
C LEU A 333 39.79 9.82 2.78
N ARG A 334 40.47 10.49 3.74
CA ARG A 334 41.86 10.85 3.60
C ARG A 334 42.78 9.63 3.53
N ARG A 335 42.50 8.56 4.27
CA ARG A 335 43.29 7.31 4.22
C ARG A 335 43.12 6.59 2.88
N VAL A 336 41.90 6.54 2.34
CA VAL A 336 41.57 5.80 1.11
C VAL A 336 41.89 6.61 -0.14
N PHE A 337 41.48 7.89 -0.18
CA PHE A 337 41.56 8.75 -1.37
C PHE A 337 42.56 9.92 -1.20
N ARG A 338 43.39 9.91 -0.16
CA ARG A 338 44.43 10.93 0.12
C ARG A 338 43.85 12.35 0.08
N ILE A 339 44.41 13.24 -0.77
CA ILE A 339 44.04 14.64 -0.89
C ILE A 339 42.66 14.80 -1.48
N GLU A 340 42.30 13.97 -2.47
CA GLU A 340 40.98 14.02 -3.14
C GLU A 340 39.83 13.75 -2.14
N GLY A 341 40.02 12.78 -1.23
CA GLY A 341 39.04 12.47 -0.20
C GLY A 341 38.87 13.60 0.83
N ARG A 342 39.96 14.25 1.22
CA ARG A 342 39.90 15.42 2.11
C ARG A 342 39.15 16.57 1.44
N LEU A 343 39.50 16.90 0.20
CA LEU A 343 38.84 17.98 -0.56
C LEU A 343 37.36 17.71 -0.74
N ALA A 344 36.98 16.45 -1.04
CA ALA A 344 35.59 16.05 -1.18
C ALA A 344 34.79 16.27 0.12
N ALA A 345 35.32 15.85 1.27
CA ALA A 345 34.68 16.06 2.57
C ALA A 345 34.55 17.54 2.94
N ASP A 346 35.64 18.31 2.73
CA ASP A 346 35.61 19.75 3.00
C ASP A 346 34.62 20.50 2.11
N ASN A 347 34.43 20.07 0.85
CA ASN A 347 33.42 20.61 -0.08
C ASN A 347 31.98 20.35 0.37
N VAL A 348 31.68 19.13 0.82
CA VAL A 348 30.38 18.76 1.35
C VAL A 348 30.04 19.61 2.58
N ALA A 349 31.01 19.84 3.50
CA ALA A 349 30.86 20.66 4.70
C ALA A 349 30.72 22.14 4.38
N LYS A 350 31.33 22.66 3.31
CA LYS A 350 31.32 24.08 2.93
C LYS A 350 29.92 24.57 2.50
N TYR A 351 29.06 23.65 1.92
CA TYR A 351 27.73 23.99 1.42
C TYR A 351 26.65 23.06 2.00
N PRO A 352 26.44 23.04 3.32
CA PRO A 352 25.64 22.01 4.00
C PRO A 352 24.17 22.03 3.63
N ALA A 353 23.55 23.19 3.45
CA ALA A 353 22.13 23.30 3.07
C ALA A 353 21.85 22.60 1.73
N ARG A 354 22.71 22.80 0.75
CA ARG A 354 22.57 22.26 -0.58
C ARG A 354 22.78 20.73 -0.57
N THR A 355 23.83 20.28 0.11
CA THR A 355 24.10 18.85 0.25
C THR A 355 22.98 18.16 1.01
N ALA A 356 22.45 18.79 2.08
CA ALA A 356 21.30 18.27 2.82
C ALA A 356 20.06 18.08 1.93
N LEU A 357 19.77 19.05 1.08
CA LEU A 357 18.61 18.99 0.20
C LEU A 357 18.72 17.82 -0.80
N THR A 358 19.91 17.57 -1.33
CA THR A 358 20.17 16.41 -2.20
C THR A 358 20.05 15.09 -1.41
N THR A 359 20.58 15.08 -0.17
CA THR A 359 20.49 13.94 0.75
C THR A 359 19.03 13.66 1.12
N ILE A 360 18.19 14.70 1.32
CA ILE A 360 16.75 14.55 1.57
C ILE A 360 16.07 13.90 0.37
N ALA A 361 16.35 14.38 -0.85
CA ALA A 361 15.67 13.86 -2.04
C ALA A 361 15.98 12.37 -2.28
N LEU A 362 17.25 11.98 -2.27
CA LEU A 362 17.65 10.58 -2.42
C LEU A 362 17.32 9.75 -1.18
N GLY A 363 17.64 10.26 0.01
CA GLY A 363 17.40 9.57 1.28
C GLY A 363 15.91 9.36 1.53
N GLY A 364 15.06 10.32 1.17
CA GLY A 364 13.59 10.19 1.23
C GLY A 364 13.06 9.10 0.31
N ALA A 365 13.58 9.02 -0.92
CA ALA A 365 13.24 7.95 -1.86
C ALA A 365 13.63 6.56 -1.32
N LEU A 366 14.86 6.45 -0.81
CA LEU A 366 15.37 5.21 -0.23
C LEU A 366 14.65 4.85 1.08
N SER A 367 14.30 5.85 1.90
CA SER A 367 13.48 5.66 3.09
C SER A 367 12.11 5.08 2.76
N MET A 368 11.46 5.59 1.72
CA MET A 368 10.17 5.05 1.26
C MET A 368 10.30 3.61 0.78
N MET A 369 11.36 3.28 0.02
CA MET A 369 11.63 1.91 -0.40
C MET A 369 11.83 0.97 0.79
N VAL A 370 12.70 1.35 1.74
CA VAL A 370 12.99 0.54 2.91
C VAL A 370 11.75 0.40 3.80
N ALA A 371 10.95 1.47 3.97
CA ALA A 371 9.71 1.43 4.75
C ALA A 371 8.68 0.48 4.12
N SER A 372 8.46 0.56 2.80
CA SER A 372 7.55 -0.32 2.08
C SER A 372 7.98 -1.79 2.19
N GLN A 373 9.27 -2.08 1.97
CA GLN A 373 9.80 -3.44 2.06
C GLN A 373 9.82 -3.97 3.50
N SER A 374 10.07 -3.13 4.50
CA SER A 374 9.97 -3.51 5.91
C SER A 374 8.53 -3.85 6.29
N PHE A 375 7.57 -3.06 5.81
CA PHE A 375 6.14 -3.32 6.03
C PHE A 375 5.71 -4.65 5.39
N LEU A 376 6.04 -4.85 4.10
CA LEU A 376 5.69 -6.08 3.38
C LEU A 376 6.35 -7.32 4.00
N THR A 377 7.63 -7.23 4.37
CA THR A 377 8.35 -8.35 5.01
C THR A 377 7.75 -8.68 6.37
N SER A 378 7.38 -7.68 7.16
CA SER A 378 6.73 -7.87 8.45
C SER A 378 5.35 -8.50 8.31
N LEU A 379 4.56 -8.04 7.35
CA LEU A 379 3.23 -8.59 7.06
C LEU A 379 3.33 -10.06 6.59
N LYS A 380 4.26 -10.37 5.68
CA LYS A 380 4.51 -11.74 5.22
C LYS A 380 4.95 -12.65 6.37
N ALA A 381 5.90 -12.20 7.19
CA ALA A 381 6.39 -12.98 8.32
C ALA A 381 5.26 -13.28 9.32
N SER A 382 4.39 -12.31 9.62
CA SER A 382 3.25 -12.51 10.50
C SER A 382 2.21 -13.44 9.88
N ALA A 383 1.89 -13.28 8.60
CA ALA A 383 0.96 -14.17 7.90
C ALA A 383 1.50 -15.60 7.82
N ASP A 384 2.79 -15.78 7.56
CA ASP A 384 3.44 -17.10 7.51
C ASP A 384 3.43 -17.79 8.89
N ALA A 385 3.75 -17.06 9.95
CA ALA A 385 3.70 -17.58 11.31
C ALA A 385 2.27 -17.99 11.68
N TRP A 386 1.29 -17.16 11.39
CA TRP A 386 -0.11 -17.46 11.62
C TRP A 386 -0.58 -18.68 10.84
N MET A 387 -0.30 -18.77 9.53
CA MET A 387 -0.71 -19.91 8.70
C MET A 387 -0.04 -21.21 9.13
N ALA A 388 1.21 -21.16 9.58
CA ALA A 388 1.91 -22.34 10.09
C ALA A 388 1.21 -22.95 11.31
N ASP A 389 0.66 -22.08 12.15
CA ASP A 389 -0.04 -22.47 13.37
C ASP A 389 -1.54 -22.73 13.15
N ALA A 390 -2.18 -22.04 12.17
CA ALA A 390 -3.63 -22.12 11.96
C ALA A 390 -4.04 -23.35 11.14
N PHE A 391 -3.13 -23.91 10.31
CA PHE A 391 -3.43 -24.96 9.34
C PHE A 391 -2.83 -26.32 9.73
N PRO A 392 -3.50 -27.11 10.63
CA PRO A 392 -3.00 -28.42 11.04
C PRO A 392 -3.28 -29.54 10.03
N PHE A 393 -3.94 -29.25 8.90
CA PHE A 393 -4.31 -30.19 7.85
C PHE A 393 -3.17 -30.43 6.83
N ASP A 394 -3.34 -31.42 5.96
CA ASP A 394 -2.42 -31.74 4.86
C ASP A 394 -3.01 -31.33 3.50
N LEU A 395 -4.35 -31.40 3.35
CA LEU A 395 -5.09 -31.00 2.17
C LEU A 395 -6.33 -30.19 2.57
N SER A 396 -6.70 -29.20 1.77
CA SER A 396 -7.93 -28.44 1.91
C SER A 396 -8.72 -28.49 0.61
N VAL A 397 -9.96 -28.95 0.68
CA VAL A 397 -10.89 -29.02 -0.45
C VAL A 397 -11.74 -27.76 -0.46
N ASN A 398 -11.66 -27.01 -1.54
CA ASN A 398 -12.29 -25.70 -1.71
C ASN A 398 -13.22 -25.69 -2.91
N GLY A 399 -14.35 -25.02 -2.81
CA GLY A 399 -15.29 -24.86 -3.92
C GLY A 399 -14.90 -23.80 -4.94
N THR A 400 -13.87 -23.03 -4.68
CA THR A 400 -13.40 -21.93 -5.52
C THR A 400 -11.89 -21.96 -5.64
N ASP A 401 -11.38 -21.53 -6.79
CA ASP A 401 -9.96 -21.32 -6.99
C ASP A 401 -9.50 -20.09 -6.18
N LEU A 402 -8.73 -20.34 -5.12
CA LEU A 402 -8.22 -19.31 -4.22
C LEU A 402 -7.35 -18.26 -4.93
N SER A 403 -6.78 -18.59 -6.10
CA SER A 403 -6.00 -17.63 -6.89
C SER A 403 -6.86 -16.56 -7.57
N THR A 404 -8.16 -16.82 -7.71
CA THR A 404 -9.12 -15.95 -8.40
C THR A 404 -10.11 -15.27 -7.48
N GLN A 405 -10.46 -15.90 -6.35
CA GLN A 405 -11.43 -15.39 -5.38
C GLN A 405 -11.07 -15.80 -3.96
N LEU A 406 -10.52 -14.88 -3.18
CA LEU A 406 -10.13 -15.15 -1.79
C LEU A 406 -11.29 -14.97 -0.80
N TYR A 407 -12.28 -14.12 -1.10
CA TYR A 407 -13.30 -13.67 -0.14
C TYR A 407 -14.75 -14.07 -0.46
N SER A 408 -15.00 -14.81 -1.54
CA SER A 408 -16.34 -15.28 -1.87
C SER A 408 -16.32 -16.74 -2.34
N PRO A 409 -15.96 -17.66 -1.44
CA PRO A 409 -15.83 -19.07 -1.81
C PRO A 409 -17.20 -19.71 -2.07
N ALA A 410 -17.25 -20.58 -3.08
CA ALA A 410 -18.42 -21.44 -3.33
C ALA A 410 -18.60 -22.41 -2.17
N ARG A 411 -19.85 -22.74 -1.88
CA ARG A 411 -20.22 -23.59 -0.75
C ARG A 411 -20.56 -25.01 -1.23
N PHE A 412 -20.27 -25.98 -0.39
CA PHE A 412 -20.64 -27.36 -0.55
C PHE A 412 -21.73 -27.76 0.45
N PRO A 413 -22.55 -28.79 0.17
CA PRO A 413 -23.38 -29.40 1.20
C PRO A 413 -22.49 -30.15 2.21
N ASP A 414 -22.89 -30.16 3.46
CA ASP A 414 -22.17 -30.88 4.55
C ASP A 414 -22.03 -32.39 4.26
N SER A 415 -22.93 -32.97 3.45
CA SER A 415 -22.88 -34.36 3.02
C SER A 415 -21.60 -34.73 2.25
N LEU A 416 -20.97 -33.76 1.56
CA LEU A 416 -19.71 -33.96 0.85
C LEU A 416 -18.57 -34.37 1.80
N ALA A 417 -18.64 -33.96 3.06
CA ALA A 417 -17.65 -34.37 4.07
C ALA A 417 -17.64 -35.88 4.30
N ALA A 418 -18.80 -36.54 4.23
CA ALA A 418 -18.89 -38.01 4.34
C ALA A 418 -18.26 -38.70 3.12
N ASP A 419 -18.45 -38.16 1.91
CA ASP A 419 -17.80 -38.67 0.69
C ASP A 419 -16.28 -38.52 0.79
N VAL A 420 -15.78 -37.35 1.25
CA VAL A 420 -14.34 -37.10 1.49
C VAL A 420 -13.79 -38.06 2.54
N ALA A 421 -14.51 -38.28 3.65
CA ALA A 421 -14.10 -39.18 4.72
C ALA A 421 -13.97 -40.66 4.24
N SER A 422 -14.76 -41.05 3.23
CA SER A 422 -14.74 -42.41 2.68
C SER A 422 -13.53 -42.72 1.79
N VAL A 423 -12.71 -41.69 1.43
CA VAL A 423 -11.56 -41.86 0.54
C VAL A 423 -10.41 -42.56 1.26
N PRO A 424 -9.87 -43.68 0.73
CA PRO A 424 -8.73 -44.38 1.34
C PRO A 424 -7.51 -43.47 1.48
N GLY A 425 -6.96 -43.40 2.71
CA GLY A 425 -5.83 -42.55 3.08
C GLY A 425 -6.23 -41.26 3.78
N VAL A 426 -7.52 -40.96 3.92
CA VAL A 426 -8.02 -39.88 4.79
C VAL A 426 -8.00 -40.41 6.24
N HIS A 427 -7.27 -39.73 7.13
CA HIS A 427 -7.19 -40.08 8.56
C HIS A 427 -8.30 -39.39 9.36
N SER A 428 -8.41 -38.08 9.20
CA SER A 428 -9.43 -37.26 9.84
C SER A 428 -9.71 -36.02 9.00
N LEU A 429 -10.83 -35.39 9.23
CA LEU A 429 -11.20 -34.15 8.61
C LEU A 429 -12.02 -33.27 9.55
N TYR A 430 -12.10 -31.98 9.24
CA TYR A 430 -13.09 -31.06 9.77
C TYR A 430 -13.64 -30.15 8.67
N THR A 431 -14.83 -29.63 8.91
CA THR A 431 -15.49 -28.73 7.98
C THR A 431 -15.47 -27.29 8.50
N VAL A 432 -15.41 -26.33 7.58
CA VAL A 432 -15.43 -24.91 7.91
C VAL A 432 -16.57 -24.24 7.15
N ALA A 433 -17.40 -23.49 7.87
CA ALA A 433 -18.35 -22.57 7.29
C ALA A 433 -17.97 -21.12 7.58
N LEU A 434 -18.19 -20.26 6.62
CA LEU A 434 -17.95 -18.82 6.73
C LEU A 434 -19.28 -18.07 6.60
N HIS A 435 -19.51 -17.13 7.53
CA HIS A 435 -20.71 -16.30 7.51
C HIS A 435 -20.36 -14.86 7.84
N HIS A 436 -20.75 -13.95 6.97
CA HIS A 436 -20.59 -12.51 7.20
C HIS A 436 -21.78 -11.97 7.97
N GLN A 437 -21.50 -11.28 9.07
CA GLN A 437 -22.54 -10.73 9.93
C GLN A 437 -22.25 -9.27 10.29
N PRO A 438 -23.25 -8.40 10.15
CA PRO A 438 -23.15 -7.02 10.65
C PRO A 438 -23.01 -6.99 12.18
N PHE A 439 -21.97 -6.31 12.66
CA PHE A 439 -21.74 -6.11 14.08
C PHE A 439 -21.26 -4.66 14.32
N ARG A 440 -22.02 -3.88 15.08
CA ARG A 440 -21.72 -2.46 15.38
C ARG A 440 -21.37 -1.61 14.13
N GLY A 441 -22.10 -1.81 13.04
CA GLY A 441 -21.91 -1.06 11.79
C GLY A 441 -20.75 -1.54 10.92
N GLN A 442 -20.12 -2.64 11.27
CA GLN A 442 -19.05 -3.28 10.47
C GLN A 442 -19.45 -4.72 10.14
N ASP A 443 -18.92 -5.24 9.04
CA ASP A 443 -19.15 -6.61 8.61
C ASP A 443 -18.05 -7.51 9.18
N VAL A 444 -18.37 -8.36 10.16
CA VAL A 444 -17.44 -9.30 10.81
C VAL A 444 -17.62 -10.69 10.23
N LEU A 445 -16.56 -11.50 10.27
CA LEU A 445 -16.57 -12.87 9.78
C LEU A 445 -16.80 -13.85 10.94
N ILE A 446 -17.84 -14.68 10.83
CA ILE A 446 -18.01 -15.85 11.67
C ILE A 446 -17.36 -17.03 10.95
N VAL A 447 -16.41 -17.69 11.62
CA VAL A 447 -15.78 -18.94 11.21
C VAL A 447 -16.31 -20.05 12.07
N ALA A 448 -17.17 -20.89 11.51
CA ALA A 448 -17.72 -22.06 12.20
C ALA A 448 -16.90 -23.30 11.83
N ILE A 449 -16.25 -23.89 12.83
CA ILE A 449 -15.30 -25.00 12.66
C ILE A 449 -15.55 -26.08 13.72
N ASP A 450 -15.36 -27.35 13.38
CA ASP A 450 -15.40 -28.44 14.37
C ASP A 450 -14.20 -28.32 15.34
N ILE A 451 -14.47 -27.79 16.54
CA ILE A 451 -13.45 -27.49 17.54
C ILE A 451 -12.76 -28.76 18.06
N GLU A 452 -13.51 -29.85 18.24
CA GLU A 452 -12.93 -31.11 18.72
C GLU A 452 -12.04 -31.78 17.67
N ALA A 453 -12.43 -31.77 16.41
CA ALA A 453 -11.61 -32.28 15.33
C ALA A 453 -10.35 -31.43 15.09
N LEU A 454 -10.50 -30.11 15.11
CA LEU A 454 -9.38 -29.16 15.02
C LEU A 454 -8.39 -29.36 16.19
N PHE A 455 -8.89 -29.48 17.41
CA PHE A 455 -8.05 -29.70 18.59
C PHE A 455 -7.26 -31.00 18.49
N ARG A 456 -7.90 -32.10 18.08
CA ARG A 456 -7.20 -33.40 17.87
C ARG A 456 -6.08 -33.27 16.84
N MET A 457 -6.33 -32.64 15.71
CA MET A 457 -5.31 -32.44 14.68
C MET A 457 -4.13 -31.57 15.16
N HIS A 458 -4.39 -30.56 16.00
CA HIS A 458 -3.32 -29.76 16.61
C HIS A 458 -2.52 -30.54 17.62
N VAL A 459 -3.16 -31.39 18.45
CA VAL A 459 -2.45 -32.24 19.43
C VAL A 459 -1.48 -33.18 18.72
N GLU A 460 -1.87 -33.76 17.59
CA GLU A 460 -1.02 -34.65 16.79
C GLU A 460 0.21 -33.95 16.19
N ARG A 461 0.11 -32.63 15.89
CA ARG A 461 1.22 -31.82 15.34
C ARG A 461 2.01 -31.04 16.37
N GLY A 462 1.57 -31.01 17.61
CA GLY A 462 2.07 -30.16 18.67
C GLY A 462 1.18 -28.91 18.82
N LEU A 463 0.49 -28.85 19.99
CA LEU A 463 -0.48 -27.78 20.25
C LEU A 463 0.21 -26.42 20.38
N PRO A 464 -0.16 -25.41 19.57
CA PRO A 464 0.39 -24.06 19.71
C PRO A 464 0.12 -23.46 21.09
N ALA A 465 1.07 -22.68 21.61
CA ALA A 465 0.98 -22.09 22.96
C ALA A 465 -0.31 -21.25 23.16
N ARG A 466 -0.79 -20.60 22.12
CA ARG A 466 -2.03 -19.81 22.12
C ARG A 466 -3.30 -20.64 22.30
N LEU A 467 -3.28 -21.94 21.94
CA LEU A 467 -4.40 -22.85 22.06
C LEU A 467 -4.34 -23.72 23.31
N LYS A 468 -3.34 -23.53 24.19
CA LYS A 468 -3.20 -24.32 25.45
C LYS A 468 -4.44 -24.29 26.35
N LYS A 469 -5.22 -23.20 26.33
CA LYS A 469 -6.49 -23.15 27.08
C LYS A 469 -7.52 -24.18 26.60
N LEU A 470 -7.39 -24.67 25.37
CA LEU A 470 -8.22 -25.76 24.84
C LEU A 470 -7.83 -27.15 25.37
N GLU A 471 -6.72 -27.29 26.12
CA GLU A 471 -6.38 -28.54 26.84
C GLU A 471 -7.42 -28.83 27.91
N ASP A 472 -8.04 -27.79 28.52
CA ASP A 472 -9.11 -27.97 29.48
C ASP A 472 -10.40 -28.47 28.81
N PRO A 473 -10.87 -29.70 29.11
CA PRO A 473 -12.09 -30.24 28.51
C PRO A 473 -13.33 -29.41 28.82
N ALA A 474 -13.37 -28.72 29.96
CA ALA A 474 -14.49 -27.88 30.33
C ALA A 474 -14.62 -26.66 29.43
N HIS A 475 -13.50 -26.02 29.00
CA HIS A 475 -13.50 -24.95 28.03
C HIS A 475 -13.98 -25.44 26.65
N ARG A 476 -13.47 -26.59 26.18
CA ARG A 476 -13.92 -27.16 24.90
C ARG A 476 -15.41 -27.47 24.92
N ALA A 477 -15.92 -28.06 25.99
CA ALA A 477 -17.34 -28.38 26.12
C ALA A 477 -18.21 -27.09 26.00
N ARG A 478 -17.81 -25.96 26.61
CA ARG A 478 -18.54 -24.69 26.51
C ARG A 478 -18.44 -24.08 25.12
N LEU A 479 -17.33 -24.26 24.40
CA LEU A 479 -17.21 -23.84 22.99
C LEU A 479 -18.11 -24.69 22.09
N VAL A 480 -18.11 -26.02 22.26
CA VAL A 480 -18.95 -26.96 21.48
C VAL A 480 -20.44 -26.73 21.77
N SER A 481 -20.82 -26.44 23.01
CA SER A 481 -22.22 -26.12 23.34
C SER A 481 -22.68 -24.77 22.73
N GLY A 482 -21.71 -23.89 22.38
CA GLY A 482 -21.97 -22.54 21.90
C GLY A 482 -22.27 -21.54 23.03
N GLU A 483 -21.89 -21.83 24.27
CA GLU A 483 -21.91 -20.87 25.37
C GLU A 483 -20.74 -19.89 25.28
N GLU A 484 -19.58 -20.40 24.83
CA GLU A 484 -18.37 -19.62 24.63
C GLU A 484 -17.99 -19.55 23.14
N ILE A 485 -17.30 -18.46 22.77
CA ILE A 485 -16.75 -18.22 21.44
C ILE A 485 -15.31 -17.71 21.55
N VAL A 486 -14.56 -17.86 20.47
CA VAL A 486 -13.21 -17.28 20.32
C VAL A 486 -13.31 -16.07 19.41
N VAL A 487 -12.54 -15.02 19.69
CA VAL A 487 -12.46 -13.84 18.82
C VAL A 487 -11.03 -13.62 18.32
N SER A 488 -10.89 -12.96 17.19
CA SER A 488 -9.57 -12.53 16.75
C SER A 488 -9.06 -11.32 17.55
N GLU A 489 -7.75 -11.15 17.64
CA GLU A 489 -7.17 -10.00 18.33
C GLU A 489 -7.61 -8.67 17.72
N ASN A 490 -7.73 -8.60 16.39
CA ASN A 490 -8.22 -7.40 15.72
C ASN A 490 -9.71 -7.12 16.05
N PHE A 491 -10.54 -8.15 16.20
CA PHE A 491 -11.91 -7.99 16.70
C PHE A 491 -11.90 -7.41 18.11
N MET A 492 -11.08 -7.99 19.00
CA MET A 492 -10.92 -7.50 20.38
C MET A 492 -10.50 -6.03 20.42
N ASN A 493 -9.49 -5.66 19.64
CA ASN A 493 -8.94 -4.30 19.61
C ASN A 493 -9.92 -3.27 19.03
N ARG A 494 -10.67 -3.64 17.98
CA ARG A 494 -11.63 -2.74 17.31
C ARG A 494 -12.94 -2.55 18.08
N HIS A 495 -13.45 -3.63 18.67
CA HIS A 495 -14.77 -3.64 19.32
C HIS A 495 -14.70 -3.57 20.85
N GLY A 496 -13.48 -3.56 21.43
CA GLY A 496 -13.29 -3.55 22.89
C GLY A 496 -13.82 -4.80 23.60
N ALA A 497 -13.78 -5.95 22.90
CA ALA A 497 -14.44 -7.18 23.32
C ALA A 497 -13.43 -8.32 23.52
N GLY A 498 -12.76 -8.34 24.66
CA GLY A 498 -11.78 -9.37 25.05
C GLY A 498 -12.36 -10.52 25.88
N PRO A 499 -11.49 -11.44 26.33
CA PRO A 499 -11.89 -12.58 27.16
C PRO A 499 -12.73 -12.15 28.36
N GLY A 500 -13.83 -12.88 28.60
CA GLY A 500 -14.82 -12.59 29.63
C GLY A 500 -15.95 -11.65 29.22
N THR A 501 -15.82 -10.90 28.11
CA THR A 501 -16.87 -10.06 27.57
C THR A 501 -18.03 -10.90 27.04
N VAL A 502 -19.26 -10.42 27.21
CA VAL A 502 -20.45 -11.04 26.61
C VAL A 502 -20.86 -10.25 25.38
N LEU A 503 -20.95 -10.93 24.26
CA LEU A 503 -21.39 -10.39 22.96
C LEU A 503 -22.82 -10.86 22.68
N GLU A 504 -23.61 -9.97 22.09
CA GLU A 504 -24.91 -10.33 21.55
C GLU A 504 -24.83 -10.39 20.03
N LEU A 505 -25.10 -11.57 19.46
CA LEU A 505 -25.09 -11.82 18.02
C LEU A 505 -26.49 -12.21 17.56
N ASN A 506 -26.88 -11.75 16.37
CA ASN A 506 -28.14 -12.11 15.77
C ASN A 506 -28.05 -13.51 15.14
N THR A 507 -28.93 -14.40 15.54
CA THR A 507 -29.04 -15.76 15.00
C THR A 507 -30.39 -15.93 14.27
N ALA A 508 -30.58 -17.04 13.58
CA ALA A 508 -31.86 -17.34 12.93
C ALA A 508 -33.01 -17.50 13.97
N GLU A 509 -32.71 -17.68 15.25
CA GLU A 509 -33.68 -17.78 16.34
C GLU A 509 -33.82 -16.47 17.15
N GLY A 510 -33.12 -15.40 16.70
CA GLY A 510 -33.10 -14.10 17.37
C GLY A 510 -31.77 -13.78 18.04
N PRO A 511 -31.67 -12.66 18.76
CA PRO A 511 -30.45 -12.24 19.45
C PRO A 511 -30.06 -13.25 20.54
N ARG A 512 -28.79 -13.67 20.57
CA ARG A 512 -28.25 -14.59 21.55
C ARG A 512 -26.93 -14.08 22.13
N ARG A 513 -26.70 -14.37 23.40
CA ARG A 513 -25.51 -13.93 24.13
C ARG A 513 -24.46 -15.02 24.16
N PHE A 514 -23.21 -14.63 23.85
CA PHE A 514 -22.04 -15.50 23.82
C PHE A 514 -20.95 -14.90 24.70
N ARG A 515 -20.26 -15.72 25.47
CA ARG A 515 -19.09 -15.27 26.24
C ARG A 515 -17.82 -15.46 25.42
N VAL A 516 -16.96 -14.46 25.39
CA VAL A 516 -15.63 -14.58 24.78
C VAL A 516 -14.71 -15.36 25.71
N ALA A 517 -14.26 -16.55 25.27
CA ALA A 517 -13.34 -17.41 26.03
C ALA A 517 -11.89 -16.93 25.91
N LEU A 518 -11.44 -16.66 24.68
CA LEU A 518 -10.08 -16.25 24.36
C LEU A 518 -10.02 -15.39 23.09
N ALA A 519 -8.92 -14.64 22.94
CA ALA A 519 -8.59 -13.94 21.73
C ALA A 519 -7.36 -14.62 21.09
N VAL A 520 -7.39 -14.78 19.75
CA VAL A 520 -6.33 -15.43 18.98
C VAL A 520 -5.87 -14.54 17.83
N GLU A 521 -4.63 -14.68 17.43
CA GLU A 521 -4.16 -14.07 16.17
C GLU A 521 -4.90 -14.72 15.00
N ASP A 522 -5.58 -13.92 14.21
CA ASP A 522 -6.28 -14.37 13.01
C ASP A 522 -6.33 -13.24 11.99
N TYR A 523 -5.77 -13.47 10.81
CA TYR A 523 -5.70 -12.52 9.71
C TYR A 523 -6.75 -12.77 8.62
N SER A 524 -7.76 -13.62 8.90
CA SER A 524 -8.79 -13.99 7.93
C SER A 524 -9.65 -12.82 7.48
N TRP A 525 -9.98 -11.87 8.38
CA TRP A 525 -10.88 -10.78 8.06
C TRP A 525 -10.50 -9.44 8.72
N PRO A 526 -10.40 -8.33 7.94
CA PRO A 526 -9.93 -7.03 8.46
C PRO A 526 -10.83 -6.40 9.54
N ALA A 527 -12.14 -6.67 9.51
CA ALA A 527 -13.07 -6.14 10.52
C ALA A 527 -13.16 -6.99 11.79
N GLY A 528 -12.52 -8.14 11.80
CA GLY A 528 -12.45 -9.10 12.92
C GLY A 528 -13.23 -10.38 12.66
N THR A 529 -12.75 -11.44 13.29
CA THR A 529 -13.27 -12.80 13.17
C THR A 529 -13.84 -13.28 14.50
N ILE A 530 -14.94 -14.00 14.45
CA ILE A 530 -15.54 -14.74 15.56
C ILE A 530 -15.47 -16.23 15.19
N VAL A 531 -14.79 -17.02 15.99
CA VAL A 531 -14.71 -18.47 15.80
C VAL A 531 -15.65 -19.19 16.76
N MET A 532 -16.47 -20.07 16.24
CA MET A 532 -17.41 -20.87 17.03
C MET A 532 -17.46 -22.32 16.55
N ASP A 533 -18.03 -23.19 17.38
CA ASP A 533 -18.20 -24.58 17.01
C ASP A 533 -19.22 -24.77 15.87
N ARG A 534 -18.89 -25.64 14.93
CA ARG A 534 -19.72 -25.95 13.75
C ARG A 534 -21.11 -26.45 14.12
N SER A 535 -21.23 -27.29 15.17
CA SER A 535 -22.50 -27.84 15.61
C SER A 535 -23.42 -26.77 16.25
N ALA A 536 -22.81 -25.84 17.00
CA ALA A 536 -23.54 -24.69 17.56
C ALA A 536 -24.01 -23.74 16.43
N TYR A 537 -23.14 -23.46 15.45
CA TYR A 537 -23.51 -22.64 14.30
C TYR A 537 -24.68 -23.22 13.51
N ARG A 538 -24.63 -24.51 13.16
CA ARG A 538 -25.73 -25.21 12.46
C ARG A 538 -27.07 -25.07 13.17
N ARG A 539 -27.08 -25.25 14.49
CA ARG A 539 -28.32 -25.12 15.27
C ARG A 539 -28.86 -23.69 15.25
N LEU A 540 -27.95 -22.69 15.42
CA LEU A 540 -28.35 -21.31 15.65
C LEU A 540 -28.59 -20.52 14.36
N TRP A 541 -27.83 -20.79 13.30
CA TRP A 541 -27.99 -20.12 11.99
C TRP A 541 -28.77 -20.95 10.97
N LYS A 542 -29.04 -22.25 11.28
CA LYS A 542 -29.75 -23.19 10.38
C LYS A 542 -29.08 -23.32 9.01
N ASP A 543 -27.74 -23.29 9.00
CA ASP A 543 -26.92 -23.33 7.78
C ASP A 543 -26.03 -24.58 7.78
N ASP A 544 -26.32 -25.50 6.86
CA ASP A 544 -25.62 -26.78 6.70
C ASP A 544 -24.51 -26.70 5.63
N LEU A 545 -24.32 -25.56 4.97
CA LEU A 545 -23.30 -25.42 3.92
C LEU A 545 -21.92 -25.23 4.52
N VAL A 546 -20.91 -25.79 3.85
CA VAL A 546 -19.50 -25.66 4.18
C VAL A 546 -18.72 -25.02 3.05
N VAL A 547 -17.63 -24.36 3.37
CA VAL A 547 -16.76 -23.67 2.43
C VAL A 547 -15.48 -24.46 2.20
N TYR A 548 -14.92 -25.00 3.29
CA TYR A 548 -13.70 -25.78 3.26
C TYR A 548 -13.93 -27.12 3.96
N ILE A 549 -13.30 -28.17 3.41
CA ILE A 549 -13.16 -29.48 4.05
C ILE A 549 -11.67 -29.72 4.18
N ASP A 550 -11.15 -29.60 5.39
CA ASP A 550 -9.74 -29.74 5.69
C ASP A 550 -9.42 -31.14 6.14
N VAL A 551 -8.47 -31.78 5.48
CA VAL A 551 -8.21 -33.22 5.54
C VAL A 551 -6.81 -33.48 6.10
N ARG A 552 -6.73 -34.41 7.02
CA ARG A 552 -5.49 -35.01 7.49
C ARG A 552 -5.27 -36.34 6.77
N VAL A 553 -4.08 -36.53 6.23
CA VAL A 553 -3.70 -37.76 5.53
C VAL A 553 -3.16 -38.77 6.53
N ALA A 554 -3.47 -40.05 6.34
CA ALA A 554 -3.01 -41.13 7.20
C ALA A 554 -1.47 -41.24 7.17
N PRO A 555 -0.82 -41.45 8.32
CA PRO A 555 0.62 -41.63 8.38
C PRO A 555 1.13 -42.68 7.40
N GLY A 556 2.19 -42.35 6.65
CA GLY A 556 2.79 -43.25 5.67
C GLY A 556 2.09 -43.27 4.30
N THR A 557 0.99 -42.51 4.12
CA THR A 557 0.31 -42.36 2.82
C THR A 557 0.81 -41.09 2.11
N SER A 558 1.00 -41.18 0.78
CA SER A 558 1.36 -40.02 -0.02
C SER A 558 0.21 -39.00 -0.08
N VAL A 559 0.52 -37.73 0.20
CA VAL A 559 -0.44 -36.61 0.12
C VAL A 559 -0.97 -36.46 -1.30
N ASP A 560 -0.10 -36.62 -2.32
CA ASP A 560 -0.47 -36.49 -3.72
C ASP A 560 -1.41 -37.62 -4.19
N ASP A 561 -1.21 -38.87 -3.68
CA ASP A 561 -2.11 -39.98 -3.98
C ASP A 561 -3.51 -39.76 -3.38
N VAL A 562 -3.58 -39.26 -2.15
CA VAL A 562 -4.87 -38.93 -1.52
C VAL A 562 -5.54 -37.76 -2.26
N ARG A 563 -4.77 -36.75 -2.66
CA ARG A 563 -5.25 -35.63 -3.49
C ARG A 563 -5.88 -36.11 -4.80
N ALA A 564 -5.21 -37.03 -5.51
CA ALA A 564 -5.72 -37.58 -6.75
C ALA A 564 -7.02 -38.36 -6.56
N ARG A 565 -7.11 -39.21 -5.50
CA ARG A 565 -8.31 -39.95 -5.14
C ARG A 565 -9.48 -39.04 -4.77
N LEU A 566 -9.23 -37.99 -3.99
CA LEU A 566 -10.21 -36.97 -3.63
C LEU A 566 -10.73 -36.25 -4.87
N ALA A 567 -9.84 -35.83 -5.78
CA ALA A 567 -10.22 -35.17 -7.02
C ALA A 567 -11.11 -36.07 -7.88
N GLU A 568 -10.79 -37.36 -8.02
CA GLU A 568 -11.61 -38.30 -8.79
C GLU A 568 -12.95 -38.57 -8.12
N ARG A 569 -13.00 -38.68 -6.78
CA ARG A 569 -14.26 -38.89 -6.04
C ARG A 569 -15.24 -37.74 -6.18
N ILE A 570 -14.75 -36.50 -6.21
CA ILE A 570 -15.57 -35.27 -6.25
C ILE A 570 -15.95 -34.89 -7.68
N LYS A 571 -15.14 -35.23 -8.68
CA LYS A 571 -15.24 -34.79 -10.10
C LYS A 571 -16.62 -34.96 -10.74
N GLY A 572 -17.38 -35.96 -10.34
CA GLY A 572 -18.71 -36.25 -10.90
C GLY A 572 -19.82 -35.34 -10.34
N THR A 573 -19.64 -34.80 -9.14
CA THR A 573 -20.69 -34.11 -8.38
C THR A 573 -20.44 -32.61 -8.23
N HIS A 574 -19.20 -32.23 -7.95
CA HIS A 574 -18.83 -30.84 -7.67
C HIS A 574 -17.52 -30.49 -8.38
N THR A 575 -17.28 -29.18 -8.61
CA THR A 575 -15.96 -28.67 -8.93
C THR A 575 -15.25 -28.31 -7.63
N ALA A 576 -14.11 -28.96 -7.39
CA ALA A 576 -13.32 -28.71 -6.20
C ALA A 576 -11.85 -28.44 -6.57
N PHE A 577 -11.25 -27.55 -5.83
CA PHE A 577 -9.83 -27.20 -5.88
C PHE A 577 -9.20 -27.71 -4.60
N ILE A 578 -8.19 -28.56 -4.70
CA ILE A 578 -7.56 -29.19 -3.57
C ILE A 578 -6.16 -28.65 -3.39
N TYR A 579 -5.93 -27.97 -2.28
CA TYR A 579 -4.67 -27.27 -1.97
C TYR A 579 -3.96 -27.88 -0.79
N THR A 580 -2.66 -27.86 -0.83
CA THR A 580 -1.81 -28.05 0.34
C THR A 580 -1.64 -26.72 1.11
N PRO A 581 -1.29 -26.73 2.41
CA PRO A 581 -0.97 -25.51 3.16
C PRO A 581 0.14 -24.66 2.50
N GLY A 582 1.10 -25.34 1.85
CA GLY A 582 2.18 -24.66 1.12
C GLY A 582 1.67 -23.88 -0.10
N GLU A 583 0.73 -24.45 -0.86
CA GLU A 583 0.10 -23.78 -2.02
C GLU A 583 -0.75 -22.60 -1.56
N ILE A 584 -1.55 -22.74 -0.49
CA ILE A 584 -2.34 -21.64 0.09
C ILE A 584 -1.42 -20.50 0.53
N ARG A 585 -0.32 -20.82 1.22
CA ARG A 585 0.69 -19.84 1.62
C ARG A 585 1.30 -19.12 0.41
N ALA A 586 1.67 -19.85 -0.63
CA ALA A 586 2.23 -19.27 -1.85
C ALA A 586 1.24 -18.33 -2.57
N ILE A 587 -0.05 -18.68 -2.59
CA ILE A 587 -1.11 -17.82 -3.15
C ILE A 587 -1.23 -16.54 -2.31
N ALA A 588 -1.32 -16.66 -0.99
CA ALA A 588 -1.41 -15.51 -0.10
C ALA A 588 -0.19 -14.57 -0.23
N GLN A 589 1.02 -15.12 -0.27
CA GLN A 589 2.25 -14.34 -0.47
C GLN A 589 2.27 -13.61 -1.81
N ARG A 590 1.91 -14.28 -2.91
CA ARG A 590 1.81 -13.65 -4.24
C ARG A 590 0.76 -12.53 -4.25
N THR A 591 -0.38 -12.76 -3.63
CA THR A 591 -1.44 -11.76 -3.53
C THR A 591 -0.97 -10.51 -2.78
N LEU A 592 -0.22 -10.69 -1.68
CA LEU A 592 0.42 -9.59 -0.94
C LEU A 592 1.46 -8.86 -1.80
N GLU A 593 2.35 -9.58 -2.49
CA GLU A 593 3.35 -8.98 -3.39
C GLU A 593 2.70 -8.15 -4.48
N ASP A 594 1.68 -8.70 -5.12
CA ASP A 594 0.95 -8.01 -6.18
C ASP A 594 0.27 -6.73 -5.66
N ALA A 595 -0.28 -6.75 -4.45
CA ALA A 595 -0.87 -5.57 -3.81
C ALA A 595 0.15 -4.44 -3.59
N PHE A 596 1.43 -4.77 -3.37
CA PHE A 596 2.50 -3.80 -3.14
C PHE A 596 3.25 -3.36 -4.40
N ARG A 597 3.01 -3.96 -5.56
CA ARG A 597 3.66 -3.55 -6.84
C ARG A 597 3.45 -2.08 -7.21
N LEU A 598 2.31 -1.50 -6.84
CA LEU A 598 2.06 -0.07 -7.01
C LEU A 598 3.05 0.78 -6.18
N ALA A 599 3.39 0.34 -4.97
CA ALA A 599 4.37 1.03 -4.14
C ALA A 599 5.78 0.94 -4.77
N ASP A 600 6.14 -0.19 -5.39
CA ASP A 600 7.44 -0.35 -6.05
C ASP A 600 7.63 0.65 -7.20
N VAL A 601 6.58 0.92 -7.98
CA VAL A 601 6.64 1.94 -9.05
C VAL A 601 6.85 3.34 -8.49
N GLN A 602 6.18 3.69 -7.39
CA GLN A 602 6.38 4.97 -6.71
C GLN A 602 7.82 5.11 -6.21
N VAL A 603 8.42 4.01 -5.71
CA VAL A 603 9.82 3.96 -5.32
C VAL A 603 10.74 4.23 -6.50
N VAL A 604 10.50 3.61 -7.66
CA VAL A 604 11.31 3.85 -8.87
C VAL A 604 11.27 5.31 -9.27
N ILE A 605 10.09 5.93 -9.26
CA ILE A 605 9.94 7.37 -9.57
C ILE A 605 10.71 8.22 -8.54
N ALA A 606 10.60 7.93 -7.26
CA ALA A 606 11.27 8.67 -6.20
C ALA A 606 12.80 8.52 -6.31
N VAL A 607 13.31 7.34 -6.65
CA VAL A 607 14.74 7.08 -6.91
C VAL A 607 15.24 7.88 -8.12
N LEU A 608 14.48 7.93 -9.23
CA LEU A 608 14.81 8.75 -10.39
C LEU A 608 14.88 10.24 -10.03
N ILE A 609 13.94 10.73 -9.23
CA ILE A 609 13.93 12.11 -8.74
C ILE A 609 15.18 12.38 -7.89
N GLY A 610 15.51 11.47 -6.97
CA GLY A 610 16.72 11.56 -6.14
C GLY A 610 18.01 11.57 -6.97
N PHE A 611 18.09 10.71 -7.98
CA PHE A 611 19.19 10.67 -8.96
C PHE A 611 19.36 12.01 -9.68
N LEU A 612 18.27 12.56 -10.23
CA LEU A 612 18.27 13.86 -10.89
C LEU A 612 18.67 14.98 -9.93
N GLY A 613 18.25 14.90 -8.68
CA GLY A 613 18.66 15.83 -7.61
C GLY A 613 20.17 15.83 -7.38
N ILE A 614 20.81 14.65 -7.29
CA ILE A 614 22.27 14.55 -7.17
C ILE A 614 22.96 15.10 -8.40
N LEU A 615 22.53 14.67 -9.58
CA LEU A 615 23.12 15.10 -10.86
C LEU A 615 23.08 16.63 -10.99
N ASN A 616 21.94 17.24 -10.75
CA ASN A 616 21.74 18.68 -10.81
C ASN A 616 22.62 19.41 -9.78
N THR A 617 22.64 18.91 -8.54
CA THR A 617 23.45 19.48 -7.47
C THR A 617 24.94 19.46 -7.78
N LEU A 618 25.45 18.36 -8.35
CA LEU A 618 26.86 18.26 -8.74
C LEU A 618 27.22 19.14 -9.94
N LEU A 619 26.34 19.23 -10.94
CA LEU A 619 26.53 20.14 -12.08
C LEU A 619 26.68 21.57 -11.61
N ILE A 620 25.80 22.00 -10.72
CA ILE A 620 25.86 23.33 -10.11
C ILE A 620 27.13 23.51 -9.27
N SER A 621 27.55 22.45 -8.52
CA SER A 621 28.79 22.48 -7.75
C SER A 621 29.99 22.80 -8.62
N VAL A 622 30.08 22.11 -9.74
CA VAL A 622 31.18 22.27 -10.69
C VAL A 622 31.15 23.68 -11.29
N LEU A 623 30.01 24.16 -11.73
CA LEU A 623 29.86 25.49 -12.33
C LEU A 623 30.27 26.62 -11.37
N ARG A 624 29.76 26.60 -10.14
CA ARG A 624 30.07 27.63 -9.13
C ARG A 624 31.54 27.63 -8.68
N ARG A 625 32.26 26.51 -8.87
CA ARG A 625 33.66 26.30 -8.46
C ARG A 625 34.61 26.28 -9.65
N THR A 626 34.17 26.77 -10.83
CA THR A 626 34.98 26.77 -12.05
C THR A 626 36.33 27.41 -11.83
N ARG A 627 36.37 28.59 -11.16
CA ARG A 627 37.61 29.30 -10.81
C ARG A 627 38.49 28.53 -9.81
N GLU A 628 37.90 27.95 -8.75
CA GLU A 628 38.65 27.10 -7.76
C GLU A 628 39.28 25.88 -8.48
N ILE A 629 38.51 25.21 -9.36
CA ILE A 629 38.98 24.08 -10.15
C ILE A 629 40.08 24.50 -11.15
N GLY A 630 39.91 25.67 -11.79
CA GLY A 630 40.92 26.26 -12.67
C GLY A 630 42.22 26.54 -11.95
N LEU A 631 42.18 27.14 -10.78
CA LEU A 631 43.34 27.40 -9.94
C LEU A 631 44.04 26.11 -9.50
N LEU A 632 43.28 25.11 -9.04
CA LEU A 632 43.84 23.78 -8.67
C LEU A 632 44.57 23.14 -9.87
N ARG A 633 44.02 23.26 -11.07
CA ARG A 633 44.69 22.76 -12.28
C ARG A 633 45.89 23.57 -12.71
N ALA A 634 45.86 24.88 -12.51
CA ALA A 634 47.04 25.75 -12.78
C ALA A 634 48.21 25.44 -11.85
N VAL A 635 47.94 25.03 -10.59
CA VAL A 635 48.95 24.60 -9.58
C VAL A 635 49.35 23.13 -9.80
N GLY A 636 48.83 22.46 -10.82
CA GLY A 636 49.30 21.12 -11.23
C GLY A 636 48.37 19.95 -10.93
N ALA A 637 47.13 20.19 -10.47
CA ALA A 637 46.16 19.10 -10.29
C ALA A 637 45.81 18.45 -11.63
N THR A 638 45.89 17.12 -11.70
CA THR A 638 45.55 16.34 -12.89
C THR A 638 44.06 16.23 -13.13
N ARG A 639 43.64 16.04 -14.38
CA ARG A 639 42.24 15.75 -14.76
C ARG A 639 41.63 14.58 -13.95
N ARG A 640 42.47 13.55 -13.68
CA ARG A 640 42.07 12.36 -12.91
C ARG A 640 41.80 12.69 -11.47
N GLN A 641 42.56 13.58 -10.85
CA GLN A 641 42.36 14.04 -9.46
C GLN A 641 41.07 14.85 -9.34
N ILE A 642 40.79 15.77 -10.26
CA ILE A 642 39.53 16.51 -10.29
C ILE A 642 38.34 15.57 -10.44
N ARG A 643 38.39 14.63 -11.39
CA ARG A 643 37.33 13.63 -11.54
C ARG A 643 37.10 12.83 -10.27
N ARG A 644 38.16 12.32 -9.65
CA ARG A 644 38.09 11.57 -8.38
C ARG A 644 37.48 12.39 -7.26
N THR A 645 37.86 13.66 -7.11
CA THR A 645 37.32 14.55 -6.08
C THR A 645 35.79 14.68 -6.23
N VAL A 646 35.29 14.97 -7.43
CA VAL A 646 33.84 15.11 -7.70
C VAL A 646 33.11 13.79 -7.49
N THR A 647 33.72 12.67 -7.92
CA THR A 647 33.12 11.32 -7.72
C THR A 647 33.05 10.97 -6.22
N VAL A 648 34.11 11.22 -5.45
CA VAL A 648 34.14 10.97 -4.00
C VAL A 648 33.13 11.86 -3.26
N GLU A 649 32.99 13.13 -3.69
CA GLU A 649 31.95 14.05 -3.17
C GLU A 649 30.54 13.46 -3.38
N SER A 650 30.26 12.95 -4.58
CA SER A 650 28.99 12.28 -4.88
C SER A 650 28.75 11.02 -4.06
N LEU A 651 29.76 10.18 -3.94
CA LEU A 651 29.68 8.93 -3.16
C LEU A 651 29.45 9.21 -1.68
N LEU A 652 30.06 10.26 -1.12
CA LEU A 652 29.83 10.67 0.26
C LEU A 652 28.39 11.13 0.48
N MET A 653 27.85 11.94 -0.45
CA MET A 653 26.44 12.37 -0.39
C MET A 653 25.49 11.19 -0.53
N ALA A 654 25.79 10.26 -1.45
CA ALA A 654 24.97 9.08 -1.67
C ALA A 654 25.02 8.09 -0.49
N ALA A 655 26.21 7.90 0.12
CA ALA A 655 26.35 7.09 1.33
C ALA A 655 25.57 7.68 2.51
N ALA A 656 25.65 9.01 2.70
CA ALA A 656 24.87 9.70 3.72
C ALA A 656 23.35 9.54 3.48
N ALA A 657 22.91 9.72 2.23
CA ALA A 657 21.52 9.56 1.85
C ALA A 657 21.05 8.11 2.07
N GLY A 658 21.89 7.12 1.70
CA GLY A 658 21.58 5.70 1.88
C GLY A 658 21.46 5.32 3.36
N ALA A 659 22.41 5.74 4.19
CA ALA A 659 22.40 5.45 5.63
C ALA A 659 21.22 6.12 6.35
N ILE A 660 20.97 7.39 6.07
CA ILE A 660 19.86 8.15 6.65
C ILE A 660 18.53 7.61 6.13
N GLY A 661 18.44 7.31 4.82
CA GLY A 661 17.26 6.73 4.19
C GLY A 661 16.93 5.35 4.76
N ALA A 662 17.92 4.50 4.96
CA ALA A 662 17.75 3.20 5.57
C ALA A 662 17.23 3.30 7.02
N ALA A 663 17.87 4.14 7.84
CA ALA A 663 17.45 4.35 9.23
C ALA A 663 16.04 4.95 9.32
N ALA A 664 15.76 6.00 8.51
CA ALA A 664 14.46 6.65 8.45
C ALA A 664 13.38 5.70 7.89
N GLY A 665 13.73 4.83 6.95
CA GLY A 665 12.83 3.83 6.38
C GLY A 665 12.39 2.78 7.38
N VAL A 666 13.33 2.24 8.17
CA VAL A 666 13.01 1.28 9.25
C VAL A 666 12.14 1.96 10.31
N ALA A 667 12.52 3.15 10.76
CA ALA A 667 11.74 3.92 11.72
C ALA A 667 10.36 4.28 11.16
N GLY A 668 10.30 4.67 9.89
CA GLY A 668 9.07 4.99 9.16
C GLY A 668 8.14 3.79 9.00
N ALA A 669 8.67 2.56 8.91
CA ALA A 669 7.88 1.33 8.89
C ALA A 669 7.36 0.94 10.27
N ALA A 670 8.19 1.11 11.31
CA ALA A 670 7.82 0.76 12.68
C ALA A 670 6.57 1.50 13.14
N PHE A 671 6.42 2.75 12.72
CA PHE A 671 5.29 3.59 13.08
C PHE A 671 3.96 3.09 12.50
N PRO A 672 3.77 2.93 11.16
CA PRO A 672 2.54 2.38 10.59
C PRO A 672 2.21 1.00 11.12
N LEU A 673 3.20 0.10 11.29
CA LEU A 673 2.99 -1.25 11.79
C LEU A 673 2.43 -1.27 13.22
N ARG A 674 2.94 -0.40 14.08
CA ARG A 674 2.53 -0.39 15.49
C ARG A 674 1.29 0.47 15.78
N LEU A 675 1.04 1.49 15.00
CA LEU A 675 0.00 2.46 15.27
C LEU A 675 -1.14 2.41 14.27
N HIS A 676 -0.82 2.63 12.99
CA HIS A 676 -1.84 2.73 11.94
C HIS A 676 -2.52 1.38 11.69
N THR A 677 -1.75 0.28 11.69
CA THR A 677 -2.30 -1.06 11.47
C THR A 677 -3.25 -1.44 12.61
N VAL A 678 -2.86 -1.18 13.87
CA VAL A 678 -3.74 -1.43 15.03
C VAL A 678 -5.00 -0.58 14.98
N GLN A 679 -4.91 0.70 14.57
CA GLN A 679 -6.08 1.59 14.46
C GLN A 679 -7.02 1.21 13.32
N VAL A 680 -6.46 0.89 12.15
CA VAL A 680 -7.25 0.66 10.93
C VAL A 680 -7.74 -0.77 10.85
N THR A 681 -6.90 -1.73 11.17
CA THR A 681 -7.20 -3.17 11.06
C THR A 681 -7.33 -3.88 12.39
N GLY A 682 -6.85 -3.30 13.49
CA GLY A 682 -6.77 -3.94 14.81
C GLY A 682 -5.62 -4.93 14.97
N TYR A 683 -4.81 -5.20 13.93
CA TYR A 683 -3.72 -6.15 13.97
C TYR A 683 -2.46 -5.57 14.60
N TRP A 684 -1.81 -6.36 15.43
CA TRP A 684 -0.46 -6.11 15.92
C TRP A 684 0.54 -6.87 15.07
N ILE A 685 1.31 -6.15 14.24
CA ILE A 685 2.32 -6.75 13.37
C ILE A 685 3.71 -6.43 13.91
N PRO A 686 4.52 -7.41 14.32
CA PRO A 686 5.89 -7.20 14.78
C PRO A 686 6.77 -6.73 13.60
N LEU A 687 7.65 -5.76 13.87
CA LEU A 687 8.59 -5.26 12.88
C LEU A 687 9.67 -6.31 12.59
N THR A 688 9.74 -6.75 11.35
CA THR A 688 10.82 -7.58 10.81
C THR A 688 11.73 -6.73 9.94
N ILE A 689 13.02 -6.66 10.28
CA ILE A 689 13.99 -5.83 9.55
C ILE A 689 14.46 -6.55 8.29
N PRO A 690 14.26 -6.00 7.09
CA PRO A 690 14.67 -6.62 5.84
C PRO A 690 16.14 -6.31 5.53
N TRP A 691 17.09 -7.00 6.18
CA TRP A 691 18.53 -6.76 6.05
C TRP A 691 19.04 -6.75 4.60
N GLY A 692 18.51 -7.65 3.74
CA GLY A 692 18.85 -7.69 2.32
C GLY A 692 18.48 -6.39 1.58
N TRP A 693 17.30 -5.84 1.86
CA TRP A 693 16.85 -4.58 1.27
C TRP A 693 17.61 -3.37 1.82
N LEU A 694 18.02 -3.40 3.09
CA LEU A 694 18.91 -2.36 3.66
C LEU A 694 20.24 -2.34 2.94
N ALA A 695 20.86 -3.50 2.75
CA ALA A 695 22.11 -3.61 2.02
C ALA A 695 21.96 -3.18 0.54
N ALA A 696 20.88 -3.62 -0.12
CA ALA A 696 20.56 -3.25 -1.50
C ALA A 696 20.32 -1.74 -1.66
N SER A 697 19.62 -1.10 -0.68
CA SER A 697 19.38 0.36 -0.72
C SER A 697 20.69 1.15 -0.61
N LEU A 698 21.60 0.75 0.28
CA LEU A 698 22.91 1.39 0.42
C LEU A 698 23.77 1.18 -0.83
N ALA A 699 23.84 -0.04 -1.35
CA ALA A 699 24.57 -0.34 -2.59
C ALA A 699 23.98 0.43 -3.78
N GLY A 700 22.65 0.44 -3.91
CA GLY A 700 21.94 1.21 -4.95
C GLY A 700 22.22 2.71 -4.85
N ALA A 701 22.22 3.28 -3.63
CA ALA A 701 22.59 4.68 -3.40
C ALA A 701 24.00 4.97 -3.93
N LEU A 702 24.98 4.12 -3.61
CA LEU A 702 26.38 4.28 -4.07
C LEU A 702 26.48 4.19 -5.59
N VAL A 703 25.79 3.23 -6.21
CA VAL A 703 25.75 3.08 -7.68
C VAL A 703 25.13 4.34 -8.31
N LEU A 704 24.01 4.80 -7.81
CA LEU A 704 23.36 6.03 -8.29
C LEU A 704 24.25 7.26 -8.13
N GLY A 705 24.90 7.41 -6.98
CA GLY A 705 25.86 8.48 -6.73
C GLY A 705 27.05 8.43 -7.70
N PHE A 706 27.57 7.24 -7.95
CA PHE A 706 28.64 7.06 -8.92
C PHE A 706 28.21 7.44 -10.34
N VAL A 707 27.08 6.94 -10.82
CA VAL A 707 26.54 7.23 -12.15
C VAL A 707 26.23 8.72 -12.30
N ALA A 708 25.57 9.33 -11.29
CA ALA A 708 25.28 10.76 -11.29
C ALA A 708 26.53 11.65 -11.36
N SER A 709 27.68 11.17 -10.84
CA SER A 709 28.95 11.90 -10.87
C SER A 709 29.62 11.93 -12.25
N LEU A 710 29.32 10.96 -13.13
CA LEU A 710 30.09 10.77 -14.38
C LEU A 710 30.08 12.00 -15.27
N LEU A 711 28.92 12.61 -15.48
CA LEU A 711 28.76 13.80 -16.33
C LEU A 711 29.41 15.05 -15.69
N PRO A 712 29.12 15.44 -14.42
CA PRO A 712 29.73 16.59 -13.76
C PRO A 712 31.23 16.46 -13.61
N ALA A 713 31.73 15.28 -13.21
CA ALA A 713 33.16 15.02 -13.07
C ALA A 713 33.89 15.09 -14.42
N GLY A 714 33.26 14.62 -15.49
CA GLY A 714 33.78 14.74 -16.85
C GLY A 714 33.89 16.22 -17.30
N ARG A 715 32.85 17.01 -17.07
CA ARG A 715 32.85 18.44 -17.36
C ARG A 715 33.90 19.19 -16.54
N ALA A 716 33.96 18.95 -15.23
CA ALA A 716 34.97 19.58 -14.35
C ALA A 716 36.42 19.30 -14.80
N ALA A 717 36.71 18.08 -15.25
CA ALA A 717 38.04 17.69 -15.71
C ALA A 717 38.44 18.30 -17.07
N ARG A 718 37.47 18.66 -17.90
CA ARG A 718 37.68 19.24 -19.25
C ARG A 718 37.66 20.77 -19.27
N LEU A 719 37.44 21.45 -18.14
CA LEU A 719 37.46 22.91 -18.07
C LEU A 719 38.78 23.48 -18.63
N ASN A 720 38.68 24.50 -19.48
CA ASN A 720 39.84 25.25 -19.96
C ASN A 720 40.41 26.08 -18.82
N ILE A 721 41.70 26.02 -18.53
CA ILE A 721 42.35 26.70 -17.41
C ILE A 721 42.27 28.22 -17.60
N LEU A 722 42.54 28.69 -18.82
CA LEU A 722 42.51 30.13 -19.14
C LEU A 722 41.13 30.72 -18.97
N ASP A 723 40.11 30.06 -19.52
CA ASP A 723 38.71 30.51 -19.43
C ASP A 723 38.22 30.43 -17.96
N ALA A 724 38.66 29.40 -17.20
CA ALA A 724 38.26 29.22 -15.81
C ALA A 724 38.86 30.26 -14.86
N ILE A 725 40.06 30.75 -15.14
CA ILE A 725 40.72 31.81 -14.35
C ILE A 725 40.22 33.21 -14.77
N ALA A 726 39.95 33.39 -16.06
CA ALA A 726 39.38 34.65 -16.59
C ALA A 726 37.87 34.81 -16.29
N TYR A 727 37.23 33.77 -15.73
CA TYR A 727 35.79 33.79 -15.34
C TYR A 727 35.67 34.61 -14.05
N GLU A 728 35.27 35.88 -14.18
CA GLU A 728 34.90 36.78 -13.07
C GLU A 728 33.44 36.60 -12.64
#